data_2b4b5eca09e1b623081660e4b19c6cf5
#
_entry.id   2b4b5eca09e1b623081660e4b19c6cf5
#
_cell.length_a   1.000
_cell.length_b   1.000
_cell.length_c   1.000
_cell.angle_alpha   90.00
_cell.angle_beta   90.00
_cell.angle_gamma   90.00
#
_symmetry.space_group_name_H-M   'P 1'
#
loop_
_entity.id
_entity.type
_entity.pdbx_description
1 polymer ?
#
loop_
_entity_poly.entity_id
_entity_poly.type
_entity_poly.pdbx_seq_one_letter_code
_entity_poly.pdbx_strand_id
1 'polypeptide(L)'
;MRFVSALLAAAGLVSTVTGYWLGDISHQGFAPFAGSNYPVFRNVKDYGAKGDGVTDDTAAINAAINAGNPCGRGCTSTTMTPAVVYFPAGTYLISSSIIPAYFTQLIGDASSPPTLKATSNFAGFGLIDGNPYYTSTLNWKSVNVFFRQVRNFVIDTTNIPPATAATGIHWPTAQATSLQNIVFNMPATSDVVHVGLFMEEGSGGFITDLTFNGGATGASMGNQQYTMRNLKFNNCKTAIIQIWNWGWTYHGLSINNCQVGIDMSAGGSSALNVGSVTLIDSSFTNVPVAVLTAWTTSSNPATAGSLVMENIALNNVPVAVQGPSGTMLAGSTGSTTIAAWGNGHSYTPSGPTQFAGAITANSRPAALLSNGRYYTRSKPQYETLSASSFLSARSAGAKGDGATDDTAALQSAINNAVSQGKVLFLDYGLYRVSSTIRIPPGAKIVGESFPVILSSGAFFNDVNNPQPVVQVGSSSGQAGQVELSDFIVSTQNVQAGAVCIEWNLASSGTPSGMWDVHVRIGGYTGSQQQVAQCPKTPGSATVNSNCLTAFMGMHVTKGASGLYMENVWIWTADHDIDDAQNTQISLYSGRGLYIESQSGPLWLWGTAVEHFVLYQYQLANTGNIFMGQIQTETPYFQPTPNALVPYSVVSSLNDPDFSASCAGVSGNCADAWALRVIGSHDVLVYGAGLYSFFDNYSTDCSTFSAGETCQQRIASIEGSASNVNVYNLNTIGARSMLNRDGAQVAYYADNVNTFASNVAVYKSG
;
A
#
# COMPACT_ATOMS: atom_id res chain seq x y z
N MET A 1 -16.33 -28.27 72.42
CA MET A 1 -15.55 -27.84 71.25
C MET A 1 -16.53 -27.53 70.15
N ARG A 2 -16.71 -26.26 69.85
CA ARG A 2 -17.62 -25.79 68.76
C ARG A 2 -16.79 -25.55 67.52
N PHE A 3 -17.12 -26.28 66.48
CA PHE A 3 -16.56 -25.95 65.10
C PHE A 3 -17.36 -24.79 64.44
N VAL A 4 -16.68 -23.73 64.15
CA VAL A 4 -17.23 -22.63 63.36
C VAL A 4 -16.80 -22.86 61.89
N SER A 5 -17.77 -23.12 61.00
CA SER A 5 -17.56 -23.20 59.57
C SER A 5 -17.59 -21.80 59.00
N ALA A 6 -16.48 -21.34 58.44
CA ALA A 6 -16.41 -20.12 57.68
C ALA A 6 -16.78 -20.42 56.21
N LEU A 7 -17.90 -19.85 55.71
CA LEU A 7 -18.23 -19.78 54.29
C LEU A 7 -17.38 -18.69 53.66
N LEU A 8 -16.46 -19.07 52.75
CA LEU A 8 -15.85 -18.14 51.81
C LEU A 8 -16.85 -17.92 50.66
N ALA A 9 -17.40 -16.73 50.59
CA ALA A 9 -18.10 -16.28 49.38
C ALA A 9 -17.06 -15.89 48.30
N ALA A 10 -16.93 -16.72 47.27
CA ALA A 10 -16.18 -16.35 46.05
C ALA A 10 -17.03 -15.34 45.28
N ALA A 11 -16.69 -14.06 45.37
CA ALA A 11 -17.19 -13.03 44.44
C ALA A 11 -16.53 -13.27 43.07
N GLY A 12 -17.25 -13.93 42.18
CA GLY A 12 -16.87 -14.01 40.78
C GLY A 12 -16.87 -12.59 40.20
N LEU A 13 -15.70 -12.09 39.87
CA LEU A 13 -15.56 -10.94 38.95
C LEU A 13 -16.18 -11.36 37.63
N VAL A 14 -17.41 -10.93 37.36
CA VAL A 14 -17.97 -10.90 36.02
C VAL A 14 -17.18 -9.83 35.31
N SER A 15 -16.15 -10.20 34.56
CA SER A 15 -15.56 -9.30 33.58
C SER A 15 -16.65 -9.00 32.55
N THR A 16 -17.19 -7.82 32.61
CA THR A 16 -17.98 -7.29 31.47
C THR A 16 -17.06 -7.31 30.28
N VAL A 17 -17.32 -8.17 29.32
CA VAL A 17 -16.69 -8.10 28.01
C VAL A 17 -17.13 -6.75 27.45
N THR A 18 -16.26 -5.74 27.54
CA THR A 18 -16.47 -4.49 26.85
C THR A 18 -16.35 -4.80 25.37
N GLY A 19 -17.33 -4.39 24.56
CA GLY A 19 -17.27 -4.52 23.10
C GLY A 19 -16.03 -3.82 22.54
N TYR A 20 -15.70 -4.09 21.28
CA TYR A 20 -14.62 -3.39 20.58
C TYR A 20 -14.94 -1.89 20.52
N TRP A 21 -13.99 -1.06 20.91
CA TRP A 21 -14.16 0.39 21.08
C TRP A 21 -14.85 1.08 19.88
N LEU A 22 -14.58 0.60 18.65
CA LEU A 22 -15.16 1.17 17.44
C LEU A 22 -16.69 1.03 17.39
N GLY A 23 -17.27 -0.02 18.00
CA GLY A 23 -18.72 -0.17 18.10
C GLY A 23 -19.35 0.65 19.21
N ASP A 24 -18.55 1.07 20.19
CA ASP A 24 -19.04 1.73 21.42
C ASP A 24 -18.78 3.23 21.45
N ILE A 25 -17.86 3.76 20.60
CA ILE A 25 -17.58 5.19 20.52
C ILE A 25 -18.74 5.94 19.86
N SER A 26 -18.95 7.20 20.26
CA SER A 26 -19.90 8.08 19.57
C SER A 26 -19.35 8.50 18.20
N HIS A 27 -20.01 8.13 17.13
CA HIS A 27 -19.66 8.50 15.76
C HIS A 27 -20.27 9.84 15.37
N GLN A 28 -19.44 10.80 15.01
CA GLN A 28 -19.81 12.13 14.59
C GLN A 28 -19.31 12.49 13.20
N GLY A 29 -18.86 11.48 12.42
CA GLY A 29 -18.34 11.65 11.06
C GLY A 29 -19.35 12.42 10.19
N PHE A 30 -18.83 13.39 9.42
CA PHE A 30 -19.61 14.26 8.57
C PHE A 30 -18.98 14.35 7.18
N ALA A 31 -19.73 13.96 6.16
CA ALA A 31 -19.33 14.06 4.76
C ALA A 31 -19.90 15.33 4.14
N PRO A 32 -19.12 16.43 4.04
CA PRO A 32 -19.66 17.76 3.72
C PRO A 32 -20.23 17.88 2.31
N PHE A 33 -19.84 16.99 1.41
CA PHE A 33 -20.29 16.98 0.01
C PHE A 33 -21.25 15.85 -0.33
N ALA A 34 -21.58 15.00 0.65
CA ALA A 34 -22.66 14.02 0.51
C ALA A 34 -24.04 14.67 0.73
N GLY A 35 -25.10 13.91 0.46
CA GLY A 35 -26.46 14.36 0.79
C GLY A 35 -26.65 14.64 2.30
N SER A 36 -27.59 15.48 2.65
CA SER A 36 -27.93 15.77 4.05
C SER A 36 -28.22 14.46 4.80
N ASN A 37 -27.69 14.33 6.01
CA ASN A 37 -27.80 13.13 6.86
C ASN A 37 -27.15 11.86 6.29
N TYR A 38 -26.13 11.97 5.43
CA TYR A 38 -25.38 10.83 4.97
C TYR A 38 -24.69 10.11 6.14
N PRO A 39 -24.97 8.79 6.37
CA PRO A 39 -24.37 8.07 7.49
C PRO A 39 -22.96 7.60 7.10
N VAL A 40 -21.93 8.18 7.70
CA VAL A 40 -20.54 7.71 7.50
C VAL A 40 -20.32 6.39 8.21
N PHE A 41 -20.71 6.28 9.47
CA PHE A 41 -20.64 5.03 10.23
C PHE A 41 -21.97 4.27 10.18
N ARG A 42 -21.89 2.96 10.01
CA ARG A 42 -23.06 2.07 9.86
C ARG A 42 -22.77 0.75 10.56
N ASN A 43 -23.50 0.46 11.65
CA ASN A 43 -23.48 -0.84 12.29
C ASN A 43 -24.49 -1.76 11.58
N VAL A 44 -24.08 -2.90 11.05
CA VAL A 44 -24.97 -3.81 10.30
C VAL A 44 -26.19 -4.27 11.12
N LYS A 45 -26.07 -4.31 12.46
CA LYS A 45 -27.19 -4.69 13.33
C LYS A 45 -28.30 -3.63 13.36
N ASP A 46 -27.98 -2.35 13.13
CA ASP A 46 -28.97 -1.28 13.04
C ASP A 46 -29.83 -1.39 11.79
N TYR A 47 -29.36 -2.14 10.79
CA TYR A 47 -30.05 -2.44 9.54
C TYR A 47 -30.72 -3.81 9.55
N GLY A 48 -30.74 -4.50 10.70
CA GLY A 48 -31.46 -5.73 10.92
C GLY A 48 -30.65 -7.02 10.91
N ALA A 49 -29.33 -6.96 10.64
CA ALA A 49 -28.47 -8.15 10.71
C ALA A 49 -28.44 -8.72 12.13
N LYS A 50 -28.53 -10.06 12.24
CA LYS A 50 -28.58 -10.76 13.54
C LYS A 50 -27.21 -11.23 13.97
N GLY A 51 -26.42 -11.79 13.08
CA GLY A 51 -25.15 -12.41 13.40
C GLY A 51 -25.28 -13.62 14.32
N ASP A 52 -26.38 -14.36 14.20
CA ASP A 52 -26.75 -15.50 15.04
C ASP A 52 -26.37 -16.87 14.43
N GLY A 53 -25.81 -16.86 13.20
CA GLY A 53 -25.41 -18.04 12.45
C GLY A 53 -26.57 -18.83 11.82
N VAL A 54 -27.80 -18.34 11.93
CA VAL A 54 -29.03 -19.00 11.45
C VAL A 54 -29.81 -18.11 10.49
N THR A 55 -29.97 -16.83 10.83
CA THR A 55 -30.68 -15.84 10.00
C THR A 55 -29.82 -15.47 8.78
N ASP A 56 -30.42 -15.42 7.60
CA ASP A 56 -29.77 -14.87 6.42
C ASP A 56 -29.66 -13.35 6.53
N ASP A 57 -28.45 -12.87 6.79
CA ASP A 57 -28.15 -11.47 7.02
C ASP A 57 -27.79 -10.69 5.74
N THR A 58 -27.79 -11.33 4.57
CA THR A 58 -27.35 -10.74 3.28
C THR A 58 -28.05 -9.42 2.98
N ALA A 59 -29.39 -9.40 3.07
CA ALA A 59 -30.17 -8.20 2.74
C ALA A 59 -29.89 -7.05 3.71
N ALA A 60 -29.76 -7.34 5.02
CA ALA A 60 -29.50 -6.36 6.05
C ALA A 60 -28.10 -5.74 5.90
N ILE A 61 -27.08 -6.58 5.62
CA ILE A 61 -25.71 -6.12 5.40
C ILE A 61 -25.63 -5.23 4.15
N ASN A 62 -26.22 -5.66 3.02
CA ASN A 62 -26.24 -4.85 1.81
C ASN A 62 -27.06 -3.55 1.99
N ALA A 63 -28.11 -3.56 2.84
CA ALA A 63 -28.83 -2.34 3.21
C ALA A 63 -27.94 -1.37 3.98
N ALA A 64 -27.12 -1.84 4.91
CA ALA A 64 -26.14 -1.01 5.61
C ALA A 64 -25.10 -0.42 4.64
N ILE A 65 -24.56 -1.23 3.73
CA ILE A 65 -23.58 -0.78 2.73
C ILE A 65 -24.20 0.32 1.83
N ASN A 66 -25.45 0.15 1.40
CA ASN A 66 -26.10 1.06 0.46
C ASN A 66 -26.82 2.25 1.14
N ALA A 67 -26.78 2.36 2.46
CA ALA A 67 -27.42 3.47 3.16
C ALA A 67 -26.86 4.83 2.70
N GLY A 68 -27.72 5.80 2.48
CA GLY A 68 -27.34 7.13 1.99
C GLY A 68 -26.93 7.17 0.51
N ASN A 69 -27.14 6.09 -0.24
CA ASN A 69 -26.85 6.00 -1.68
C ASN A 69 -25.38 6.32 -2.03
N PRO A 70 -24.42 5.51 -1.55
CA PRO A 70 -23.01 5.68 -1.89
C PRO A 70 -22.76 5.35 -3.37
N CYS A 71 -21.52 5.57 -3.83
CA CYS A 71 -21.08 5.26 -5.19
C CYS A 71 -21.06 3.73 -5.42
N GLY A 72 -22.19 3.17 -5.88
CA GLY A 72 -22.37 1.75 -6.16
C GLY A 72 -22.36 1.45 -7.66
N ARG A 73 -23.33 0.62 -8.11
CA ARG A 73 -23.46 0.19 -9.51
C ARG A 73 -23.60 1.37 -10.46
N GLY A 74 -22.72 1.42 -11.48
CA GLY A 74 -22.75 2.45 -12.53
C GLY A 74 -22.14 3.79 -12.15
N CYS A 75 -21.67 3.95 -10.92
CA CYS A 75 -20.85 5.07 -10.51
C CYS A 75 -19.37 4.78 -10.81
N THR A 76 -18.62 5.77 -11.30
CA THR A 76 -17.22 5.58 -11.71
C THR A 76 -16.27 5.62 -10.52
N SER A 77 -16.37 6.66 -9.69
CA SER A 77 -15.54 6.88 -8.48
C SER A 77 -16.11 8.05 -7.68
N THR A 78 -15.70 8.20 -6.43
CA THR A 78 -16.01 9.38 -5.61
C THR A 78 -15.16 9.46 -4.35
N THR A 79 -14.93 10.67 -3.87
CA THR A 79 -14.42 10.93 -2.51
C THR A 79 -15.52 11.47 -1.57
N MET A 80 -16.72 11.73 -2.10
CA MET A 80 -17.80 12.44 -1.38
C MET A 80 -18.62 11.55 -0.45
N THR A 81 -18.63 10.22 -0.70
CA THR A 81 -19.48 9.28 0.04
C THR A 81 -18.68 8.18 0.77
N PRO A 82 -17.79 8.58 1.72
CA PRO A 82 -17.01 7.62 2.51
C PRO A 82 -17.90 6.85 3.49
N ALA A 83 -17.54 5.59 3.76
CA ALA A 83 -18.29 4.81 4.75
C ALA A 83 -17.40 3.85 5.53
N VAL A 84 -17.73 3.70 6.82
CA VAL A 84 -17.34 2.56 7.65
C VAL A 84 -18.58 1.71 7.87
N VAL A 85 -18.55 0.45 7.43
CA VAL A 85 -19.58 -0.55 7.73
C VAL A 85 -19.01 -1.49 8.78
N TYR A 86 -19.52 -1.39 9.99
CA TYR A 86 -19.03 -2.11 11.16
C TYR A 86 -19.85 -3.38 11.40
N PHE A 87 -19.13 -4.47 11.68
CA PHE A 87 -19.70 -5.77 12.01
C PHE A 87 -19.33 -6.15 13.46
N PRO A 88 -20.27 -6.03 14.41
CA PRO A 88 -20.08 -6.60 15.74
C PRO A 88 -19.78 -8.10 15.71
N ALA A 89 -19.20 -8.61 16.79
CA ALA A 89 -18.97 -10.05 16.97
C ALA A 89 -20.24 -10.86 16.68
N GLY A 90 -20.10 -11.99 15.97
CA GLY A 90 -21.18 -12.88 15.59
C GLY A 90 -20.87 -13.71 14.36
N THR A 91 -21.81 -14.59 13.98
CA THR A 91 -21.73 -15.34 12.73
C THR A 91 -22.87 -14.87 11.82
N TYR A 92 -22.52 -14.18 10.75
CA TYR A 92 -23.46 -13.65 9.75
C TYR A 92 -23.59 -14.67 8.62
N LEU A 93 -24.74 -15.34 8.53
CA LEU A 93 -25.02 -16.25 7.43
C LEU A 93 -25.41 -15.43 6.18
N ILE A 94 -24.81 -15.72 5.04
CA ILE A 94 -25.05 -15.00 3.78
C ILE A 94 -25.32 -15.94 2.63
N SER A 95 -26.33 -15.61 1.82
CA SER A 95 -26.78 -16.40 0.67
C SER A 95 -26.36 -15.83 -0.68
N SER A 96 -25.86 -14.58 -0.71
CA SER A 96 -25.29 -13.96 -1.90
C SER A 96 -24.21 -12.95 -1.53
N SER A 97 -23.47 -12.44 -2.53
CA SER A 97 -22.33 -11.54 -2.33
C SER A 97 -22.70 -10.28 -1.55
N ILE A 98 -21.79 -9.90 -0.65
CA ILE A 98 -21.73 -8.58 -0.03
C ILE A 98 -20.87 -7.71 -0.93
N ILE A 99 -21.41 -6.57 -1.38
CA ILE A 99 -20.77 -5.72 -2.38
C ILE A 99 -20.47 -4.33 -1.76
N PRO A 100 -19.22 -4.09 -1.29
CA PRO A 100 -18.84 -2.78 -0.78
C PRO A 100 -18.89 -1.73 -1.90
N ALA A 101 -19.49 -0.57 -1.62
CA ALA A 101 -19.47 0.57 -2.52
C ALA A 101 -18.06 1.17 -2.63
N TYR A 102 -17.86 2.09 -3.59
CA TYR A 102 -16.61 2.84 -3.67
C TYR A 102 -16.36 3.61 -2.37
N PHE A 103 -15.10 3.74 -1.94
CA PHE A 103 -14.70 4.43 -0.69
C PHE A 103 -15.35 3.84 0.58
N THR A 104 -15.50 2.52 0.66
CA THR A 104 -16.09 1.85 1.81
C THR A 104 -15.07 0.97 2.54
N GLN A 105 -15.04 1.08 3.86
CA GLN A 105 -14.30 0.18 4.75
C GLN A 105 -15.27 -0.81 5.39
N LEU A 106 -15.02 -2.12 5.26
CA LEU A 106 -15.69 -3.16 6.05
C LEU A 106 -14.82 -3.51 7.24
N ILE A 107 -15.31 -3.27 8.45
CA ILE A 107 -14.52 -3.45 9.68
C ILE A 107 -15.27 -4.35 10.66
N GLY A 108 -14.68 -5.51 10.94
CA GLY A 108 -15.16 -6.38 11.99
C GLY A 108 -14.62 -5.99 13.38
N ASP A 109 -15.27 -6.48 14.41
CA ASP A 109 -14.79 -6.41 15.80
C ASP A 109 -13.42 -7.06 15.91
N ALA A 110 -12.39 -6.28 16.29
CA ALA A 110 -11.02 -6.78 16.38
C ALA A 110 -10.78 -7.71 17.55
N SER A 111 -11.57 -7.56 18.64
CA SER A 111 -11.48 -8.41 19.85
C SER A 111 -12.09 -9.79 19.61
N SER A 112 -13.11 -9.87 18.74
CA SER A 112 -13.80 -11.10 18.36
C SER A 112 -14.26 -11.00 16.91
N PRO A 113 -13.36 -11.29 15.95
CA PRO A 113 -13.67 -11.10 14.51
C PRO A 113 -14.94 -11.84 14.09
N PRO A 114 -15.90 -11.13 13.46
CA PRO A 114 -17.14 -11.73 12.99
C PRO A 114 -16.86 -12.71 11.86
N THR A 115 -17.70 -13.76 11.79
CA THR A 115 -17.67 -14.74 10.71
C THR A 115 -18.72 -14.39 9.65
N LEU A 116 -18.29 -14.17 8.41
CA LEU A 116 -19.17 -14.20 7.24
C LEU A 116 -19.22 -15.63 6.72
N LYS A 117 -20.35 -16.32 6.91
CA LYS A 117 -20.52 -17.72 6.58
C LYS A 117 -21.48 -17.89 5.41
N ALA A 118 -21.03 -18.56 4.36
CA ALA A 118 -21.91 -18.87 3.23
C ALA A 118 -23.00 -19.87 3.59
N THR A 119 -24.19 -19.73 3.00
CA THR A 119 -25.18 -20.82 2.94
C THR A 119 -24.68 -21.92 1.99
N SER A 120 -25.25 -23.12 2.10
CA SER A 120 -24.89 -24.23 1.19
C SER A 120 -25.29 -23.98 -0.28
N ASN A 121 -26.25 -23.11 -0.50
CA ASN A 121 -26.74 -22.67 -1.82
C ASN A 121 -26.35 -21.24 -2.16
N PHE A 122 -25.23 -20.77 -1.61
CA PHE A 122 -24.71 -19.43 -1.88
C PHE A 122 -24.63 -19.14 -3.38
N ALA A 123 -25.12 -17.97 -3.79
CA ALA A 123 -25.11 -17.50 -5.17
C ALA A 123 -24.39 -16.15 -5.28
N GLY A 124 -23.20 -16.15 -5.87
CA GLY A 124 -22.39 -14.95 -6.05
C GLY A 124 -20.98 -15.29 -6.48
N PHE A 125 -20.20 -14.29 -6.90
CA PHE A 125 -18.81 -14.49 -7.31
C PHE A 125 -17.90 -14.72 -6.09
N GLY A 126 -17.95 -13.85 -5.10
CA GLY A 126 -17.24 -13.96 -3.83
C GLY A 126 -18.16 -13.64 -2.65
N LEU A 127 -17.84 -14.13 -1.44
CA LEU A 127 -18.61 -13.75 -0.25
C LEU A 127 -18.56 -12.24 -0.06
N ILE A 128 -17.37 -11.66 -0.21
CA ILE A 128 -17.20 -10.22 -0.44
C ILE A 128 -16.77 -10.05 -1.90
N ASP A 129 -17.55 -9.32 -2.67
CA ASP A 129 -17.25 -9.00 -4.06
C ASP A 129 -16.89 -7.52 -4.17
N GLY A 130 -15.57 -7.26 -4.17
CA GLY A 130 -15.02 -5.90 -4.15
C GLY A 130 -15.20 -5.13 -5.45
N ASN A 131 -15.42 -5.80 -6.59
CA ASN A 131 -15.62 -5.13 -7.87
C ASN A 131 -16.41 -6.05 -8.81
N PRO A 132 -17.76 -6.07 -8.71
CA PRO A 132 -18.58 -7.06 -9.38
C PRO A 132 -18.66 -6.89 -10.90
N TYR A 133 -18.80 -8.01 -11.57
CA TYR A 133 -19.17 -8.09 -12.99
C TYR A 133 -20.69 -7.96 -13.16
N TYR A 134 -21.19 -6.71 -13.27
CA TYR A 134 -22.61 -6.52 -13.65
C TYR A 134 -22.86 -6.69 -15.15
N THR A 135 -21.79 -6.66 -15.93
CA THR A 135 -21.74 -6.92 -17.37
C THR A 135 -20.56 -7.84 -17.66
N SER A 136 -20.01 -7.83 -18.85
CA SER A 136 -18.77 -8.54 -19.19
C SER A 136 -17.49 -7.87 -18.66
N THR A 137 -17.61 -6.69 -18.02
CA THR A 137 -16.50 -5.92 -17.43
C THR A 137 -16.78 -5.64 -15.96
N LEU A 138 -15.73 -5.40 -15.18
CA LEU A 138 -15.82 -4.94 -13.81
C LEU A 138 -16.60 -3.62 -13.72
N ASN A 139 -17.30 -3.41 -12.59
CA ASN A 139 -18.09 -2.19 -12.38
C ASN A 139 -17.22 -0.92 -12.34
N TRP A 140 -16.09 -1.00 -11.69
CA TRP A 140 -15.10 0.07 -11.64
C TRP A 140 -13.85 -0.34 -12.41
N LYS A 141 -13.14 0.64 -13.00
CA LYS A 141 -11.78 0.39 -13.51
C LYS A 141 -10.89 0.01 -12.32
N SER A 142 -10.37 -1.21 -12.31
CA SER A 142 -9.62 -1.77 -11.18
C SER A 142 -8.42 -0.92 -10.77
N VAL A 143 -7.76 -0.27 -11.74
CA VAL A 143 -6.62 0.65 -11.51
C VAL A 143 -7.05 1.99 -10.89
N ASN A 144 -8.34 2.23 -10.68
CA ASN A 144 -8.90 3.46 -10.09
C ASN A 144 -9.79 3.16 -8.87
N VAL A 145 -9.67 1.99 -8.25
CA VAL A 145 -10.44 1.62 -7.05
C VAL A 145 -9.58 1.89 -5.82
N PHE A 146 -9.70 3.09 -5.26
CA PHE A 146 -8.91 3.58 -4.14
C PHE A 146 -9.69 3.61 -2.81
N PHE A 147 -8.98 3.80 -1.69
CA PHE A 147 -9.52 4.10 -0.35
C PHE A 147 -10.52 3.06 0.17
N ARG A 148 -10.19 1.78 0.00
CA ARG A 148 -11.05 0.68 0.42
C ARG A 148 -10.30 -0.29 1.34
N GLN A 149 -10.97 -0.76 2.38
CA GLN A 149 -10.39 -1.72 3.33
C GLN A 149 -11.38 -2.82 3.70
N VAL A 150 -10.88 -4.02 3.96
CA VAL A 150 -11.59 -5.08 4.70
C VAL A 150 -10.66 -5.59 5.79
N ARG A 151 -11.12 -5.56 7.05
CA ARG A 151 -10.30 -6.04 8.17
C ARG A 151 -11.10 -6.69 9.28
N ASN A 152 -10.46 -7.63 10.00
CA ASN A 152 -11.00 -8.36 11.15
C ASN A 152 -12.20 -9.24 10.81
N PHE A 153 -12.02 -10.23 9.94
CA PHE A 153 -13.08 -11.16 9.58
C PHE A 153 -12.62 -12.62 9.58
N VAL A 154 -13.57 -13.50 9.76
CA VAL A 154 -13.48 -14.90 9.35
C VAL A 154 -14.39 -15.08 8.13
N ILE A 155 -13.84 -15.52 7.01
CA ILE A 155 -14.55 -15.81 5.77
C ILE A 155 -14.71 -17.32 5.66
N ASP A 156 -15.92 -17.83 5.73
CA ASP A 156 -16.20 -19.26 5.84
C ASP A 156 -17.06 -19.76 4.69
N THR A 157 -16.44 -20.56 3.81
CA THR A 157 -17.11 -21.22 2.67
C THR A 157 -17.40 -22.69 2.92
N THR A 158 -17.18 -23.21 4.14
CA THR A 158 -17.27 -24.65 4.44
C THR A 158 -18.65 -25.27 4.27
N ASN A 159 -19.72 -24.47 4.25
CA ASN A 159 -21.08 -24.96 3.96
C ASN A 159 -21.32 -25.19 2.47
N ILE A 160 -20.56 -24.57 1.58
CA ILE A 160 -20.66 -24.80 0.14
C ILE A 160 -20.01 -26.15 -0.16
N PRO A 161 -20.66 -27.05 -0.96
CA PRO A 161 -20.05 -28.33 -1.32
C PRO A 161 -18.65 -28.15 -1.92
N PRO A 162 -17.66 -28.96 -1.53
CA PRO A 162 -16.26 -28.78 -1.96
C PRO A 162 -16.04 -28.69 -3.46
N ALA A 163 -16.80 -29.47 -4.25
CA ALA A 163 -16.72 -29.49 -5.72
C ALA A 163 -17.50 -28.35 -6.40
N THR A 164 -18.19 -27.49 -5.64
CA THR A 164 -18.87 -26.31 -6.15
C THR A 164 -17.92 -25.10 -6.06
N ALA A 165 -17.79 -24.34 -7.15
CA ALA A 165 -16.92 -23.16 -7.15
C ALA A 165 -17.37 -22.13 -6.10
N ALA A 166 -16.41 -21.62 -5.33
CA ALA A 166 -16.63 -20.60 -4.33
C ALA A 166 -15.38 -19.75 -4.17
N THR A 167 -15.57 -18.43 -4.00
CA THR A 167 -14.50 -17.48 -3.70
C THR A 167 -14.80 -16.78 -2.38
N GLY A 168 -13.80 -16.67 -1.50
CA GLY A 168 -13.96 -15.93 -0.25
C GLY A 168 -14.07 -14.43 -0.51
N ILE A 169 -13.01 -13.80 -1.02
CA ILE A 169 -12.98 -12.37 -1.37
C ILE A 169 -12.52 -12.21 -2.81
N HIS A 170 -13.24 -11.42 -3.58
CA HIS A 170 -12.86 -10.90 -4.90
C HIS A 170 -12.38 -9.46 -4.74
N TRP A 171 -11.11 -9.13 -5.15
CA TRP A 171 -10.46 -7.89 -4.73
C TRP A 171 -9.67 -7.17 -5.83
N PRO A 172 -10.25 -6.84 -6.98
CA PRO A 172 -9.61 -6.01 -8.01
C PRO A 172 -9.59 -4.55 -7.57
N THR A 173 -8.44 -4.10 -7.08
CA THR A 173 -8.26 -2.78 -6.47
C THR A 173 -6.90 -2.15 -6.81
N ALA A 174 -6.72 -0.89 -6.39
CA ALA A 174 -5.53 -0.09 -6.62
C ALA A 174 -4.94 0.46 -5.30
N GLN A 175 -4.16 1.51 -5.37
CA GLN A 175 -3.47 2.13 -4.24
C GLN A 175 -4.42 2.53 -3.11
N ALA A 176 -3.90 2.72 -1.91
CA ALA A 176 -4.66 3.05 -0.69
C ALA A 176 -5.79 2.05 -0.37
N THR A 177 -5.60 0.78 -0.75
CA THR A 177 -6.51 -0.32 -0.40
C THR A 177 -5.79 -1.37 0.42
N SER A 178 -6.51 -2.06 1.32
CA SER A 178 -5.90 -3.11 2.13
C SER A 178 -6.87 -4.21 2.57
N LEU A 179 -6.30 -5.43 2.72
CA LEU A 179 -6.90 -6.55 3.45
C LEU A 179 -6.02 -6.85 4.67
N GLN A 180 -6.62 -6.90 5.87
CA GLN A 180 -5.87 -7.04 7.11
C GLN A 180 -6.60 -7.93 8.12
N ASN A 181 -5.85 -8.82 8.80
CA ASN A 181 -6.38 -9.65 9.87
C ASN A 181 -7.65 -10.42 9.47
N ILE A 182 -7.52 -11.29 8.46
CA ILE A 182 -8.64 -12.10 7.94
C ILE A 182 -8.25 -13.59 7.96
N VAL A 183 -9.18 -14.43 8.38
CA VAL A 183 -9.04 -15.89 8.33
C VAL A 183 -10.01 -16.44 7.29
N PHE A 184 -9.51 -17.25 6.36
CA PHE A 184 -10.33 -17.96 5.37
C PHE A 184 -10.44 -19.43 5.78
N ASN A 185 -11.66 -19.91 5.96
CA ASN A 185 -11.97 -21.31 6.23
C ASN A 185 -12.68 -21.93 5.01
N MET A 186 -12.02 -22.90 4.40
CA MET A 186 -12.49 -23.61 3.21
C MET A 186 -12.42 -25.12 3.44
N PRO A 187 -13.20 -25.94 2.70
CA PRO A 187 -13.02 -27.39 2.74
C PRO A 187 -11.58 -27.81 2.38
N ALA A 188 -11.10 -28.92 2.96
CA ALA A 188 -9.76 -29.46 2.69
C ALA A 188 -9.81 -30.87 2.06
N THR A 189 -10.89 -31.21 1.35
CA THR A 189 -11.08 -32.49 0.68
C THR A 189 -10.35 -32.56 -0.67
N SER A 190 -10.16 -33.75 -1.22
CA SER A 190 -9.44 -33.93 -2.47
C SER A 190 -10.12 -33.32 -3.69
N ASP A 191 -11.46 -33.17 -3.64
CA ASP A 191 -12.31 -32.62 -4.70
C ASP A 191 -12.55 -31.10 -4.56
N VAL A 192 -11.98 -30.44 -3.54
CA VAL A 192 -12.20 -29.01 -3.31
C VAL A 192 -11.73 -28.15 -4.49
N VAL A 193 -12.58 -27.15 -4.84
CA VAL A 193 -12.29 -26.15 -5.89
C VAL A 193 -12.38 -24.70 -5.36
N HIS A 194 -12.54 -24.50 -4.05
CA HIS A 194 -12.68 -23.17 -3.43
C HIS A 194 -11.39 -22.38 -3.51
N VAL A 195 -11.53 -21.06 -3.69
CA VAL A 195 -10.47 -20.03 -3.68
C VAL A 195 -10.69 -19.07 -2.52
N GLY A 196 -9.68 -18.85 -1.69
CA GLY A 196 -9.81 -17.91 -0.56
C GLY A 196 -9.87 -16.46 -1.03
N LEU A 197 -8.84 -16.01 -1.72
CA LEU A 197 -8.72 -14.65 -2.26
C LEU A 197 -8.49 -14.72 -3.78
N PHE A 198 -9.24 -13.93 -4.52
CA PHE A 198 -9.10 -13.80 -5.98
C PHE A 198 -8.93 -12.34 -6.37
N MET A 199 -7.92 -12.05 -7.16
CA MET A 199 -7.63 -10.73 -7.74
C MET A 199 -7.09 -10.96 -9.15
N GLU A 200 -7.75 -10.42 -10.17
CA GLU A 200 -7.35 -10.58 -11.56
C GLU A 200 -6.80 -9.30 -12.19
N GLU A 201 -7.06 -8.14 -11.56
CA GLU A 201 -6.62 -6.83 -12.07
C GLU A 201 -6.35 -5.86 -10.92
N GLY A 202 -5.63 -4.77 -11.21
CA GLY A 202 -5.45 -3.65 -10.32
C GLY A 202 -4.11 -2.92 -10.50
N SER A 203 -3.89 -1.91 -9.68
CA SER A 203 -2.65 -1.13 -9.63
C SER A 203 -2.20 -0.91 -8.19
N GLY A 204 -1.66 -1.95 -7.56
CA GLY A 204 -1.16 -1.88 -6.20
C GLY A 204 -2.22 -2.11 -5.11
N GLY A 205 -1.80 -1.87 -3.88
CA GLY A 205 -2.52 -2.15 -2.64
C GLY A 205 -1.64 -2.90 -1.64
N PHE A 206 -2.22 -3.30 -0.53
CA PHE A 206 -1.47 -3.95 0.55
C PHE A 206 -2.28 -5.05 1.24
N ILE A 207 -1.68 -6.22 1.43
CA ILE A 207 -2.31 -7.35 2.11
C ILE A 207 -1.41 -7.85 3.24
N THR A 208 -1.99 -7.99 4.44
CA THR A 208 -1.24 -8.41 5.62
C THR A 208 -2.07 -9.19 6.62
N ASP A 209 -1.36 -10.06 7.38
CA ASP A 209 -1.93 -10.78 8.52
C ASP A 209 -3.13 -11.66 8.14
N LEU A 210 -3.06 -12.38 7.01
CA LEU A 210 -4.10 -13.30 6.58
C LEU A 210 -3.73 -14.76 6.88
N THR A 211 -4.76 -15.56 7.16
CA THR A 211 -4.63 -17.02 7.32
C THR A 211 -5.62 -17.75 6.42
N PHE A 212 -5.11 -18.71 5.65
CA PHE A 212 -5.90 -19.53 4.74
C PHE A 212 -5.87 -20.99 5.20
N ASN A 213 -7.03 -21.57 5.46
CA ASN A 213 -7.19 -22.95 5.86
C ASN A 213 -7.99 -23.72 4.81
N GLY A 214 -7.39 -24.76 4.20
CA GLY A 214 -8.01 -25.56 3.15
C GLY A 214 -8.05 -24.86 1.79
N GLY A 215 -8.96 -25.28 0.93
CA GLY A 215 -9.17 -24.78 -0.42
C GLY A 215 -8.29 -25.42 -1.50
N ALA A 216 -8.74 -25.29 -2.75
CA ALA A 216 -7.91 -25.59 -3.90
C ALA A 216 -6.79 -24.55 -4.01
N THR A 217 -7.12 -23.29 -3.80
CA THR A 217 -6.18 -22.17 -3.86
C THR A 217 -6.41 -21.24 -2.67
N GLY A 218 -5.34 -20.97 -1.93
CA GLY A 218 -5.42 -19.95 -0.86
C GLY A 218 -5.62 -18.55 -1.47
N ALA A 219 -4.71 -18.11 -2.34
CA ALA A 219 -4.80 -16.82 -3.03
C ALA A 219 -4.43 -16.97 -4.52
N SER A 220 -5.29 -16.47 -5.41
CA SER A 220 -5.07 -16.38 -6.86
C SER A 220 -4.94 -14.91 -7.25
N MET A 221 -3.73 -14.51 -7.68
CA MET A 221 -3.29 -13.12 -7.67
C MET A 221 -2.84 -12.64 -9.05
N GLY A 222 -3.45 -11.57 -9.53
CA GLY A 222 -3.05 -10.82 -10.73
C GLY A 222 -3.22 -9.33 -10.51
N ASN A 223 -2.14 -8.56 -10.64
CA ASN A 223 -2.12 -7.11 -10.47
C ASN A 223 -0.81 -6.56 -11.05
N GLN A 224 -0.71 -5.28 -11.30
CA GLN A 224 0.52 -4.66 -11.78
C GLN A 224 1.66 -4.86 -10.78
N GLN A 225 1.49 -4.41 -9.55
CA GLN A 225 2.47 -4.55 -8.46
C GLN A 225 1.77 -4.68 -7.12
N TYR A 226 2.38 -5.41 -6.18
CA TYR A 226 1.76 -5.62 -4.89
C TYR A 226 2.77 -5.97 -3.79
N THR A 227 2.40 -5.65 -2.53
CA THR A 227 3.10 -6.12 -1.33
C THR A 227 2.16 -6.98 -0.48
N MET A 228 2.62 -8.18 -0.15
CA MET A 228 1.91 -9.07 0.77
C MET A 228 2.86 -9.54 1.87
N ARG A 229 2.48 -9.40 3.13
CA ARG A 229 3.30 -9.82 4.26
C ARG A 229 2.52 -10.59 5.33
N ASN A 230 3.23 -11.47 6.06
CA ASN A 230 2.71 -12.23 7.20
C ASN A 230 1.44 -13.02 6.84
N LEU A 231 1.53 -13.86 5.80
CA LEU A 231 0.44 -14.73 5.37
C LEU A 231 0.71 -16.17 5.77
N LYS A 232 -0.33 -16.86 6.25
CA LYS A 232 -0.28 -18.27 6.64
C LYS A 232 -1.20 -19.10 5.75
N PHE A 233 -0.67 -20.19 5.19
CA PHE A 233 -1.43 -21.13 4.38
C PHE A 233 -1.31 -22.52 4.98
N ASN A 234 -2.46 -23.15 5.25
CA ASN A 234 -2.53 -24.47 5.87
C ASN A 234 -3.43 -25.38 5.03
N ASN A 235 -2.88 -26.53 4.59
CA ASN A 235 -3.65 -27.58 3.92
C ASN A 235 -4.35 -27.14 2.62
N CYS A 236 -3.83 -26.14 1.91
CA CYS A 236 -4.29 -25.77 0.56
C CYS A 236 -3.71 -26.76 -0.45
N LYS A 237 -4.39 -26.99 -1.61
CA LYS A 237 -3.70 -27.66 -2.71
C LYS A 237 -2.56 -26.77 -3.24
N THR A 238 -2.86 -25.55 -3.59
CA THR A 238 -1.85 -24.53 -3.91
C THR A 238 -2.04 -23.31 -2.99
N ALA A 239 -0.99 -22.89 -2.30
CA ALA A 239 -1.12 -21.76 -1.40
C ALA A 239 -1.34 -20.45 -2.18
N ILE A 240 -0.49 -20.16 -3.17
CA ILE A 240 -0.58 -18.96 -4.01
C ILE A 240 -0.46 -19.36 -5.47
N ILE A 241 -1.39 -18.88 -6.32
CA ILE A 241 -1.26 -18.87 -7.77
C ILE A 241 -1.04 -17.43 -8.21
N GLN A 242 0.09 -17.16 -8.86
CA GLN A 242 0.37 -15.89 -9.50
C GLN A 242 -0.10 -15.99 -10.95
N ILE A 243 -1.23 -15.34 -11.30
CA ILE A 243 -1.79 -15.44 -12.65
C ILE A 243 -1.15 -14.46 -13.64
N TRP A 244 -0.77 -13.27 -13.16
CA TRP A 244 0.09 -12.33 -13.87
C TRP A 244 0.60 -11.24 -12.92
N ASN A 245 1.69 -10.58 -13.23
CA ASN A 245 2.14 -9.35 -12.57
C ASN A 245 3.24 -8.65 -13.38
N TRP A 246 3.56 -7.41 -12.97
CA TRP A 246 4.80 -6.74 -13.33
C TRP A 246 5.85 -6.98 -12.24
N GLY A 247 5.49 -6.74 -10.97
CA GLY A 247 6.35 -7.02 -9.83
C GLY A 247 5.55 -7.34 -8.56
N TRP A 248 6.06 -8.29 -7.76
CA TRP A 248 5.39 -8.73 -6.53
C TRP A 248 6.38 -9.02 -5.42
N THR A 249 6.10 -8.51 -4.22
CA THR A 249 6.91 -8.81 -3.04
C THR A 249 6.11 -9.54 -1.97
N TYR A 250 6.58 -10.74 -1.64
CA TYR A 250 6.10 -11.54 -0.52
C TYR A 250 7.11 -11.53 0.61
N HIS A 251 6.65 -11.24 1.83
CA HIS A 251 7.47 -11.28 3.04
C HIS A 251 6.78 -12.06 4.15
N GLY A 252 7.54 -12.92 4.83
CA GLY A 252 7.04 -13.58 6.02
C GLY A 252 5.90 -14.57 5.76
N LEU A 253 5.90 -15.26 4.62
CA LEU A 253 4.96 -16.34 4.35
C LEU A 253 5.26 -17.55 5.24
N SER A 254 4.20 -18.20 5.72
CA SER A 254 4.27 -19.51 6.37
C SER A 254 3.34 -20.47 5.63
N ILE A 255 3.91 -21.38 4.85
CA ILE A 255 3.16 -22.32 4.00
C ILE A 255 3.35 -23.73 4.55
N ASN A 256 2.24 -24.35 4.98
CA ASN A 256 2.25 -25.61 5.71
C ASN A 256 1.31 -26.63 5.07
N ASN A 257 1.82 -27.85 4.82
CA ASN A 257 1.04 -28.98 4.33
C ASN A 257 0.29 -28.67 3.01
N CYS A 258 0.81 -27.80 2.16
CA CYS A 258 0.29 -27.53 0.82
C CYS A 258 1.01 -28.40 -0.21
N GLN A 259 0.37 -28.74 -1.32
CA GLN A 259 1.03 -29.53 -2.39
C GLN A 259 2.00 -28.67 -3.18
N VAL A 260 1.61 -27.41 -3.47
CA VAL A 260 2.46 -26.39 -4.08
C VAL A 260 2.41 -25.12 -3.22
N GLY A 261 3.58 -24.53 -2.99
CA GLY A 261 3.66 -23.27 -2.27
C GLY A 261 3.24 -22.08 -3.14
N ILE A 262 4.07 -21.68 -4.08
CA ILE A 262 3.79 -20.60 -5.02
C ILE A 262 3.87 -21.16 -6.44
N ASP A 263 2.77 -21.05 -7.18
CA ASP A 263 2.72 -21.33 -8.61
C ASP A 263 2.80 -20.02 -9.40
N MET A 264 3.92 -19.75 -10.03
CA MET A 264 4.15 -18.62 -10.94
C MET A 264 4.35 -19.08 -12.40
N SER A 265 3.76 -20.21 -12.76
CA SER A 265 3.92 -20.81 -14.09
C SER A 265 2.85 -20.39 -15.11
N ALA A 266 2.00 -19.42 -14.77
CA ALA A 266 0.91 -18.96 -15.64
C ALA A 266 1.41 -18.53 -17.03
N GLY A 267 0.66 -18.91 -18.07
CA GLY A 267 1.06 -18.71 -19.47
C GLY A 267 2.06 -19.73 -20.01
N GLY A 268 2.60 -20.60 -19.14
CA GLY A 268 3.63 -21.58 -19.53
C GLY A 268 4.89 -20.89 -20.09
N SER A 269 5.78 -21.67 -20.68
CA SER A 269 7.04 -21.15 -21.26
C SER A 269 6.85 -20.30 -22.54
N SER A 270 5.64 -20.26 -23.09
CA SER A 270 5.33 -19.51 -24.32
C SER A 270 4.84 -18.10 -24.09
N ALA A 271 4.15 -17.83 -22.95
CA ALA A 271 3.58 -16.52 -22.65
C ALA A 271 4.20 -15.84 -21.42
N LEU A 272 4.65 -16.63 -20.42
CA LEU A 272 5.34 -16.13 -19.21
C LEU A 272 4.60 -14.95 -18.57
N ASN A 273 3.33 -15.16 -18.19
CA ASN A 273 2.47 -14.07 -17.72
C ASN A 273 2.92 -13.44 -16.39
N VAL A 274 3.81 -14.06 -15.65
CA VAL A 274 4.36 -13.54 -14.40
C VAL A 274 5.65 -12.78 -14.70
N GLY A 275 5.67 -11.48 -14.43
CA GLY A 275 6.84 -10.63 -14.66
C GLY A 275 7.96 -10.91 -13.67
N SER A 276 7.72 -10.62 -12.38
CA SER A 276 8.74 -10.85 -11.34
C SER A 276 8.16 -11.09 -9.95
N VAL A 277 8.86 -11.90 -9.15
CA VAL A 277 8.50 -12.21 -7.75
C VAL A 277 9.73 -12.09 -6.86
N THR A 278 9.59 -11.35 -5.77
CA THR A 278 10.56 -11.27 -4.68
C THR A 278 9.97 -11.96 -3.44
N LEU A 279 10.65 -12.97 -2.91
CA LEU A 279 10.23 -13.74 -1.74
C LEU A 279 11.29 -13.67 -0.65
N ILE A 280 10.94 -13.13 0.51
CA ILE A 280 11.88 -12.92 1.60
C ILE A 280 11.34 -13.38 2.95
N ASP A 281 12.24 -13.82 3.84
CA ASP A 281 11.96 -14.15 5.26
C ASP A 281 10.79 -15.13 5.45
N SER A 282 10.65 -16.11 4.55
CA SER A 282 9.49 -17.01 4.46
C SER A 282 9.84 -18.46 4.83
N SER A 283 8.84 -19.27 5.10
CA SER A 283 9.01 -20.67 5.49
C SER A 283 8.03 -21.61 4.82
N PHE A 284 8.51 -22.79 4.47
CA PHE A 284 7.72 -23.88 3.89
C PHE A 284 7.93 -25.14 4.73
N THR A 285 6.84 -25.79 5.11
CA THR A 285 6.86 -27.03 5.90
C THR A 285 5.92 -28.06 5.29
N ASN A 286 6.45 -29.27 5.01
CA ASN A 286 5.71 -30.36 4.36
C ASN A 286 5.08 -29.92 3.03
N VAL A 287 5.87 -29.30 2.14
CA VAL A 287 5.43 -28.80 0.82
C VAL A 287 6.27 -29.49 -0.24
N PRO A 288 5.71 -30.39 -1.07
CA PRO A 288 6.47 -31.10 -2.10
C PRO A 288 7.23 -30.19 -3.06
N VAL A 289 6.62 -29.07 -3.48
CA VAL A 289 7.22 -28.06 -4.36
C VAL A 289 6.98 -26.67 -3.77
N ALA A 290 8.06 -25.97 -3.36
CA ALA A 290 7.91 -24.65 -2.75
C ALA A 290 7.55 -23.59 -3.81
N VAL A 291 8.23 -23.56 -4.95
CA VAL A 291 7.94 -22.64 -6.06
C VAL A 291 7.92 -23.41 -7.37
N LEU A 292 6.85 -23.24 -8.14
CA LEU A 292 6.68 -23.72 -9.51
C LEU A 292 6.80 -22.53 -10.47
N THR A 293 7.68 -22.61 -11.47
CA THR A 293 7.89 -21.55 -12.48
C THR A 293 7.84 -22.10 -13.90
N ALA A 294 7.49 -21.25 -14.86
CA ALA A 294 7.56 -21.54 -16.30
C ALA A 294 8.90 -21.09 -16.94
N TRP A 295 9.77 -20.40 -16.18
CA TRP A 295 11.04 -19.88 -16.69
C TRP A 295 12.04 -20.97 -17.07
N THR A 296 12.78 -20.73 -18.15
CA THR A 296 13.92 -21.55 -18.59
C THR A 296 15.06 -20.65 -19.07
N THR A 297 16.25 -21.19 -19.26
CA THR A 297 17.39 -20.44 -19.82
C THR A 297 17.16 -19.96 -21.26
N SER A 298 16.15 -20.49 -21.94
CA SER A 298 15.74 -20.09 -23.30
C SER A 298 14.43 -19.28 -23.31
N SER A 299 13.96 -18.84 -22.16
CA SER A 299 12.76 -17.98 -22.08
C SER A 299 12.92 -16.70 -22.91
N ASN A 300 11.84 -16.33 -23.60
CA ASN A 300 11.77 -15.10 -24.36
C ASN A 300 10.40 -14.43 -24.08
N PRO A 301 10.37 -13.25 -23.44
CA PRO A 301 11.50 -12.42 -23.01
C PRO A 301 12.38 -13.05 -21.91
N ALA A 302 13.68 -12.77 -21.93
CA ALA A 302 14.66 -13.44 -21.07
C ALA A 302 14.47 -13.17 -19.56
N THR A 303 13.92 -12.01 -19.21
CA THR A 303 13.71 -11.59 -17.81
C THR A 303 12.30 -11.87 -17.29
N ALA A 304 11.36 -12.32 -18.15
CA ALA A 304 10.02 -12.71 -17.71
C ALA A 304 10.09 -13.94 -16.78
N GLY A 305 9.32 -13.96 -15.70
CA GLY A 305 9.37 -14.99 -14.67
C GLY A 305 10.60 -14.88 -13.76
N SER A 306 11.17 -13.70 -13.60
CA SER A 306 12.25 -13.45 -12.63
C SER A 306 11.79 -13.80 -11.22
N LEU A 307 12.62 -14.54 -10.50
CA LEU A 307 12.40 -14.91 -9.10
C LEU A 307 13.65 -14.60 -8.29
N VAL A 308 13.48 -13.88 -7.18
CA VAL A 308 14.52 -13.68 -6.18
C VAL A 308 14.03 -14.14 -4.83
N MET A 309 14.75 -15.05 -4.21
CA MET A 309 14.47 -15.58 -2.87
C MET A 309 15.61 -15.25 -1.93
N GLU A 310 15.30 -14.80 -0.71
CA GLU A 310 16.31 -14.53 0.32
C GLU A 310 15.80 -14.92 1.72
N ASN A 311 16.59 -15.66 2.48
CA ASN A 311 16.28 -16.15 3.81
C ASN A 311 14.99 -17.01 3.85
N ILE A 312 15.00 -18.14 3.12
CA ILE A 312 13.85 -19.04 3.01
C ILE A 312 14.13 -20.33 3.78
N ALA A 313 13.36 -20.56 4.84
CA ALA A 313 13.44 -21.77 5.63
C ALA A 313 12.60 -22.89 5.00
N LEU A 314 13.19 -24.06 4.82
CA LEU A 314 12.55 -25.27 4.30
C LEU A 314 12.60 -26.38 5.35
N ASN A 315 11.47 -27.06 5.56
CA ASN A 315 11.38 -28.24 6.42
C ASN A 315 10.52 -29.30 5.73
N ASN A 316 11.13 -30.41 5.34
CA ASN A 316 10.50 -31.46 4.52
C ASN A 316 9.90 -30.88 3.23
N VAL A 317 10.76 -30.25 2.41
CA VAL A 317 10.44 -29.66 1.11
C VAL A 317 11.44 -30.21 0.09
N PRO A 318 11.15 -31.32 -0.60
CA PRO A 318 12.11 -31.97 -1.50
C PRO A 318 12.51 -31.13 -2.72
N VAL A 319 11.61 -30.26 -3.22
CA VAL A 319 11.87 -29.38 -4.35
C VAL A 319 11.65 -27.94 -3.95
N ALA A 320 12.73 -27.13 -3.96
CA ALA A 320 12.62 -25.70 -3.66
C ALA A 320 12.13 -24.88 -4.87
N VAL A 321 12.65 -25.15 -6.08
CA VAL A 321 12.17 -24.53 -7.32
C VAL A 321 12.05 -25.60 -8.41
N GLN A 322 10.87 -25.73 -8.98
CA GLN A 322 10.53 -26.62 -10.08
C GLN A 322 10.31 -25.79 -11.35
N GLY A 323 11.09 -26.06 -12.37
CA GLY A 323 10.93 -25.51 -13.72
C GLY A 323 10.31 -26.52 -14.70
N PRO A 324 10.04 -26.12 -15.96
CA PRO A 324 9.47 -27.01 -16.99
C PRO A 324 10.33 -28.24 -17.31
N SER A 325 11.63 -28.12 -17.22
CA SER A 325 12.59 -29.19 -17.55
C SER A 325 13.02 -30.03 -16.33
N GLY A 326 12.44 -29.77 -15.16
CA GLY A 326 12.80 -30.48 -13.92
C GLY A 326 13.16 -29.55 -12.77
N THR A 327 13.80 -30.10 -11.75
CA THR A 327 14.22 -29.38 -10.55
C THR A 327 15.31 -28.36 -10.87
N MET A 328 15.04 -27.06 -10.66
CA MET A 328 16.03 -25.98 -10.79
C MET A 328 16.82 -25.77 -9.49
N LEU A 329 16.16 -25.92 -8.35
CA LEU A 329 16.77 -25.90 -7.03
C LEU A 329 16.21 -27.03 -6.19
N ALA A 330 17.07 -27.95 -5.79
CA ALA A 330 16.69 -28.99 -4.84
C ALA A 330 16.41 -28.38 -3.47
N GLY A 331 15.43 -28.93 -2.77
CA GLY A 331 15.15 -28.61 -1.37
C GLY A 331 15.78 -29.62 -0.43
N SER A 332 15.04 -30.02 0.62
CA SER A 332 15.53 -30.98 1.62
C SER A 332 14.35 -31.76 2.22
N THR A 333 14.57 -33.06 2.50
CA THR A 333 13.66 -33.85 3.32
C THR A 333 13.82 -33.58 4.84
N GLY A 334 14.87 -32.85 5.23
CA GLY A 334 15.09 -32.31 6.57
C GLY A 334 14.87 -30.79 6.60
N SER A 335 15.50 -30.14 7.57
CA SER A 335 15.47 -28.67 7.70
C SER A 335 16.69 -28.04 7.02
N THR A 336 16.49 -26.99 6.23
CA THR A 336 17.55 -26.20 5.61
C THR A 336 17.08 -24.76 5.40
N THR A 337 18.01 -23.87 5.06
CA THR A 337 17.69 -22.47 4.71
C THR A 337 18.39 -22.10 3.40
N ILE A 338 17.63 -21.58 2.46
CA ILE A 338 18.17 -20.92 1.26
C ILE A 338 18.59 -19.52 1.67
N ALA A 339 19.88 -19.24 1.67
CA ALA A 339 20.40 -17.92 2.01
C ALA A 339 19.94 -16.89 0.96
N ALA A 340 20.22 -17.13 -0.32
CA ALA A 340 19.64 -16.42 -1.45
C ALA A 340 19.81 -17.22 -2.75
N TRP A 341 18.80 -17.15 -3.61
CA TRP A 341 18.76 -17.78 -4.92
C TRP A 341 17.86 -16.96 -5.87
N GLY A 342 18.13 -17.00 -7.16
CA GLY A 342 17.27 -16.35 -8.13
C GLY A 342 17.54 -16.74 -9.57
N ASN A 343 16.72 -16.18 -10.47
CA ASN A 343 16.89 -16.25 -11.93
C ASN A 343 16.48 -14.92 -12.56
N GLY A 344 17.04 -14.62 -13.72
CA GLY A 344 16.83 -13.39 -14.48
C GLY A 344 18.14 -12.73 -14.90
N HIS A 345 18.17 -11.41 -14.95
CA HIS A 345 19.37 -10.62 -15.24
C HIS A 345 19.94 -9.96 -13.98
N SER A 346 21.27 -9.99 -13.85
CA SER A 346 22.00 -9.35 -12.76
C SER A 346 22.99 -8.30 -13.23
N TYR A 347 23.18 -7.28 -12.40
CA TYR A 347 24.17 -6.21 -12.50
C TYR A 347 24.91 -6.09 -11.17
N THR A 348 26.22 -6.49 -11.16
CA THR A 348 27.00 -6.57 -9.92
C THR A 348 28.44 -6.04 -10.10
N PRO A 349 28.68 -4.74 -10.29
CA PRO A 349 27.73 -3.68 -10.64
C PRO A 349 27.42 -3.59 -12.15
N SER A 350 28.17 -4.26 -13.01
CA SER A 350 27.98 -4.27 -14.46
C SER A 350 27.22 -5.52 -14.92
N GLY A 351 26.52 -5.40 -16.05
CA GLY A 351 25.72 -6.46 -16.65
C GLY A 351 25.25 -6.08 -18.08
N PRO A 352 24.19 -6.72 -18.61
CA PRO A 352 23.46 -7.80 -17.98
C PRO A 352 24.21 -9.13 -17.96
N THR A 353 24.05 -9.89 -16.87
CA THR A 353 24.42 -11.29 -16.83
C THR A 353 23.18 -12.12 -16.58
N GLN A 354 22.81 -12.99 -17.52
CA GLN A 354 21.73 -13.96 -17.31
C GLN A 354 22.17 -15.02 -16.32
N PHE A 355 21.33 -15.34 -15.34
CA PHE A 355 21.64 -16.33 -14.31
C PHE A 355 20.41 -17.13 -13.87
N ALA A 356 20.65 -18.31 -13.33
CA ALA A 356 19.74 -19.08 -12.50
C ALA A 356 20.58 -19.87 -11.50
N GLY A 357 20.56 -19.46 -10.24
CA GLY A 357 21.42 -20.07 -9.23
C GLY A 357 21.49 -19.29 -7.92
N ALA A 358 22.40 -19.74 -7.06
CA ALA A 358 22.70 -19.05 -5.81
C ALA A 358 23.27 -17.65 -6.08
N ILE A 359 22.80 -16.68 -5.33
CA ILE A 359 23.31 -15.31 -5.31
C ILE A 359 23.86 -14.98 -3.91
N THR A 360 24.74 -14.01 -3.82
CA THR A 360 25.15 -13.47 -2.53
C THR A 360 23.96 -12.76 -1.88
N ALA A 361 23.55 -13.19 -0.70
CA ALA A 361 22.50 -12.49 0.07
C ALA A 361 22.90 -11.05 0.36
N ASN A 362 21.93 -10.18 0.55
CA ASN A 362 22.21 -8.80 0.97
C ASN A 362 22.87 -8.79 2.35
N SER A 363 23.85 -7.90 2.54
CA SER A 363 24.31 -7.54 3.88
C SER A 363 23.19 -6.76 4.57
N ARG A 364 22.56 -7.40 5.56
CA ARG A 364 21.38 -6.84 6.26
C ARG A 364 21.83 -6.14 7.54
N PRO A 365 21.71 -4.82 7.66
CA PRO A 365 22.02 -4.11 8.89
C PRO A 365 21.17 -4.61 10.06
N ALA A 366 21.79 -4.86 11.22
CA ALA A 366 21.09 -5.33 12.42
C ALA A 366 19.98 -4.35 12.87
N ALA A 367 20.14 -3.07 12.61
CA ALA A 367 19.14 -2.04 12.91
C ALA A 367 17.82 -2.24 12.17
N LEU A 368 17.83 -2.89 11.00
CA LEU A 368 16.62 -3.18 10.22
C LEU A 368 15.92 -4.48 10.64
N LEU A 369 16.53 -5.27 11.52
CA LEU A 369 16.07 -6.64 11.80
C LEU A 369 15.42 -6.78 13.17
N SER A 370 14.46 -7.69 13.22
CA SER A 370 13.92 -8.28 14.45
C SER A 370 13.95 -9.80 14.31
N ASN A 371 14.61 -10.50 15.25
CA ASN A 371 14.76 -11.95 15.20
C ASN A 371 15.33 -12.49 13.84
N GLY A 372 16.30 -11.78 13.26
CA GLY A 372 16.94 -12.16 12.01
C GLY A 372 16.10 -11.94 10.74
N ARG A 373 14.94 -11.31 10.84
CA ARG A 373 14.04 -10.94 9.74
C ARG A 373 13.86 -9.43 9.72
N TYR A 374 13.48 -8.87 8.57
CA TYR A 374 13.11 -7.45 8.51
C TYR A 374 11.96 -7.15 9.46
N TYR A 375 12.08 -6.01 10.16
CA TYR A 375 11.08 -5.60 11.13
C TYR A 375 9.72 -5.35 10.45
N THR A 376 8.68 -5.86 11.06
CA THR A 376 7.28 -5.61 10.70
C THR A 376 6.46 -5.35 11.94
N ARG A 377 5.42 -4.54 11.78
CA ARG A 377 4.45 -4.26 12.85
C ARG A 377 3.06 -4.13 12.24
N SER A 378 2.11 -4.91 12.75
CA SER A 378 0.71 -4.79 12.32
C SER A 378 0.11 -3.47 12.79
N LYS A 379 -0.85 -2.95 12.04
CA LYS A 379 -1.62 -1.74 12.38
C LYS A 379 -2.22 -1.89 13.79
N PRO A 380 -1.99 -0.94 14.71
CA PRO A 380 -2.62 -0.96 16.03
C PRO A 380 -4.14 -0.85 15.89
N GLN A 381 -4.87 -1.77 16.47
CA GLN A 381 -6.32 -1.78 16.47
C GLN A 381 -6.92 -1.41 17.83
N TYR A 382 -6.06 -1.29 18.83
CA TYR A 382 -6.44 -0.93 20.21
C TYR A 382 -7.57 -1.80 20.77
N GLU A 383 -7.61 -3.07 20.40
CA GLU A 383 -8.68 -4.03 20.72
C GLU A 383 -8.89 -4.28 22.23
N THR A 384 -7.92 -3.92 23.04
CA THR A 384 -7.98 -4.03 24.49
C THR A 384 -8.43 -2.75 25.19
N LEU A 385 -8.61 -1.66 24.44
CA LEU A 385 -9.00 -0.37 25.00
C LEU A 385 -10.53 -0.19 24.92
N SER A 386 -11.11 0.41 25.96
CA SER A 386 -12.52 0.82 25.94
C SER A 386 -12.71 2.13 25.19
N ALA A 387 -13.93 2.45 24.74
CA ALA A 387 -14.26 3.70 24.07
C ALA A 387 -13.88 4.95 24.88
N SER A 388 -13.85 4.87 26.23
CA SER A 388 -13.42 5.98 27.11
C SER A 388 -11.93 6.32 26.98
N SER A 389 -11.12 5.44 26.39
CA SER A 389 -9.71 5.67 26.09
C SER A 389 -9.49 6.49 24.82
N PHE A 390 -10.55 6.90 24.16
CA PHE A 390 -10.51 7.72 22.95
C PHE A 390 -11.06 9.13 23.21
N LEU A 391 -10.57 10.08 22.41
CA LEU A 391 -11.07 11.44 22.37
C LEU A 391 -11.47 11.75 20.92
N SER A 392 -12.75 12.03 20.67
CA SER A 392 -13.22 12.46 19.37
C SER A 392 -12.75 13.88 19.07
N ALA A 393 -12.21 14.12 17.88
CA ALA A 393 -11.80 15.45 17.44
C ALA A 393 -12.99 16.40 17.34
N ARG A 394 -14.13 15.92 16.88
CA ARG A 394 -15.36 16.72 16.78
C ARG A 394 -15.96 17.03 18.15
N SER A 395 -15.95 16.08 19.09
CA SER A 395 -16.34 16.35 20.49
C SER A 395 -15.41 17.36 21.16
N ALA A 396 -14.16 17.46 20.73
CA ALA A 396 -13.19 18.45 21.20
C ALA A 396 -13.33 19.83 20.50
N GLY A 397 -14.29 19.98 19.57
CA GLY A 397 -14.66 21.25 18.95
C GLY A 397 -14.25 21.44 17.50
N ALA A 398 -13.47 20.53 16.90
CA ALA A 398 -13.15 20.57 15.48
C ALA A 398 -14.41 20.30 14.63
N LYS A 399 -14.58 21.02 13.50
CA LYS A 399 -15.78 20.92 12.67
C LYS A 399 -15.66 19.89 11.55
N GLY A 400 -14.52 19.84 10.87
CA GLY A 400 -14.29 18.93 9.75
C GLY A 400 -15.29 19.13 8.60
N ASP A 401 -15.75 20.37 8.38
CA ASP A 401 -16.76 20.72 7.37
C ASP A 401 -16.14 21.22 6.04
N GLY A 402 -14.82 21.27 5.94
CA GLY A 402 -14.08 21.76 4.77
C GLY A 402 -14.09 23.27 4.60
N ALA A 403 -14.77 24.01 5.49
CA ALA A 403 -14.95 25.46 5.43
C ALA A 403 -14.40 26.19 6.66
N THR A 404 -14.71 25.69 7.85
CA THR A 404 -14.24 26.25 9.12
C THR A 404 -12.72 26.06 9.27
N ASP A 405 -12.03 27.06 9.81
CA ASP A 405 -10.62 26.89 10.20
C ASP A 405 -10.53 26.09 11.50
N ASP A 406 -10.14 24.83 11.37
CA ASP A 406 -10.04 23.88 12.47
C ASP A 406 -8.65 23.88 13.15
N THR A 407 -7.72 24.76 12.75
CA THR A 407 -6.32 24.75 13.22
C THR A 407 -6.23 24.70 14.75
N ALA A 408 -6.87 25.63 15.44
CA ALA A 408 -6.80 25.71 16.90
C ALA A 408 -7.54 24.55 17.58
N ALA A 409 -8.69 24.14 17.07
CA ALA A 409 -9.49 23.08 17.64
C ALA A 409 -8.81 21.71 17.46
N LEU A 410 -8.30 21.41 16.25
CA LEU A 410 -7.60 20.17 15.98
C LEU A 410 -6.29 20.07 16.79
N GLN A 411 -5.49 21.16 16.86
CA GLN A 411 -4.28 21.19 17.67
C GLN A 411 -4.59 20.97 19.15
N SER A 412 -5.66 21.59 19.67
CA SER A 412 -6.10 21.38 21.05
C SER A 412 -6.54 19.94 21.30
N ALA A 413 -7.28 19.33 20.35
CA ALA A 413 -7.71 17.93 20.45
C ALA A 413 -6.51 16.97 20.53
N ILE A 414 -5.51 17.16 19.68
CA ILE A 414 -4.26 16.36 19.69
C ILE A 414 -3.55 16.52 21.05
N ASN A 415 -3.32 17.75 21.51
CA ASN A 415 -2.66 18.01 22.77
C ASN A 415 -3.41 17.42 23.98
N ASN A 416 -4.73 17.53 23.99
CA ASN A 416 -5.59 16.95 25.02
C ASN A 416 -5.56 15.44 25.04
N ALA A 417 -5.60 14.80 23.87
CA ALA A 417 -5.48 13.34 23.78
C ALA A 417 -4.16 12.86 24.35
N VAL A 418 -3.03 13.47 23.96
CA VAL A 418 -1.70 13.12 24.47
C VAL A 418 -1.59 13.35 25.97
N SER A 419 -2.01 14.51 26.49
CA SER A 419 -1.94 14.83 27.90
C SER A 419 -2.76 13.89 28.81
N GLN A 420 -3.83 13.30 28.27
CA GLN A 420 -4.70 12.35 28.94
C GLN A 420 -4.31 10.89 28.66
N GLY A 421 -3.26 10.62 27.88
CA GLY A 421 -2.87 9.27 27.47
C GLY A 421 -3.91 8.56 26.59
N LYS A 422 -4.76 9.30 25.90
CA LYS A 422 -5.83 8.80 25.02
C LYS A 422 -5.39 8.70 23.58
N VAL A 423 -6.11 7.88 22.81
CA VAL A 423 -6.06 7.87 21.35
C VAL A 423 -6.97 8.97 20.80
N LEU A 424 -6.48 9.81 19.90
CA LEU A 424 -7.34 10.73 19.17
C LEU A 424 -8.10 9.96 18.08
N PHE A 425 -9.40 9.96 18.18
CA PHE A 425 -10.30 9.51 17.12
C PHE A 425 -10.63 10.69 16.23
N LEU A 426 -10.12 10.64 15.01
CA LEU A 426 -10.38 11.66 14.02
C LEU A 426 -11.63 11.23 13.25
N ASP A 427 -12.80 11.72 13.69
CA ASP A 427 -14.08 11.47 13.03
C ASP A 427 -14.00 11.89 11.55
N TYR A 428 -14.70 11.22 10.64
CA TYR A 428 -14.64 11.63 9.25
C TYR A 428 -15.01 13.10 9.04
N GLY A 429 -14.24 13.80 8.26
CA GLY A 429 -14.42 15.20 7.91
C GLY A 429 -13.25 15.73 7.10
N LEU A 430 -13.39 16.95 6.58
CA LEU A 430 -12.34 17.72 5.96
C LEU A 430 -11.94 18.85 6.93
N TYR A 431 -10.87 18.64 7.70
CA TYR A 431 -10.36 19.57 8.70
C TYR A 431 -9.44 20.60 8.02
N ARG A 432 -9.99 21.74 7.67
CA ARG A 432 -9.27 22.83 7.03
C ARG A 432 -8.35 23.52 8.04
N VAL A 433 -7.07 23.68 7.72
CA VAL A 433 -6.07 24.29 8.61
C VAL A 433 -5.34 25.43 7.90
N SER A 434 -5.13 26.54 8.62
CA SER A 434 -4.49 27.75 8.11
C SER A 434 -3.03 27.92 8.59
N SER A 435 -2.53 27.02 9.44
CA SER A 435 -1.14 26.92 9.88
C SER A 435 -0.81 25.49 10.29
N THR A 436 0.46 25.22 10.54
CA THR A 436 1.00 23.88 10.85
C THR A 436 0.29 23.22 12.04
N ILE A 437 -0.18 21.98 11.83
CA ILE A 437 -0.60 21.06 12.88
C ILE A 437 0.61 20.27 13.39
N ARG A 438 0.87 20.37 14.68
CA ARG A 438 2.00 19.68 15.33
C ARG A 438 1.53 18.44 16.05
N ILE A 439 2.15 17.30 15.71
CA ILE A 439 1.92 16.00 16.36
C ILE A 439 3.07 15.76 17.33
N PRO A 440 2.85 15.92 18.66
CA PRO A 440 3.89 15.73 19.65
C PRO A 440 4.19 14.24 19.89
N PRO A 441 5.35 13.91 20.50
CA PRO A 441 5.64 12.56 20.99
C PRO A 441 4.53 12.01 21.87
N GLY A 442 4.24 10.71 21.74
CA GLY A 442 3.18 10.01 22.47
C GLY A 442 1.81 10.08 21.80
N ALA A 443 1.66 10.83 20.72
CA ALA A 443 0.40 10.90 20.00
C ALA A 443 0.03 9.55 19.35
N LYS A 444 -1.25 9.18 19.50
CA LYS A 444 -1.90 8.06 18.80
C LYS A 444 -3.12 8.63 18.09
N ILE A 445 -3.19 8.49 16.78
CA ILE A 445 -4.28 9.05 15.97
C ILE A 445 -4.82 7.94 15.07
N VAL A 446 -6.14 7.74 15.09
CA VAL A 446 -6.85 6.83 14.21
C VAL A 446 -8.01 7.54 13.53
N GLY A 447 -8.08 7.45 12.20
CA GLY A 447 -9.13 8.07 11.39
C GLY A 447 -10.34 7.15 11.15
N GLU A 448 -11.50 7.76 10.99
CA GLU A 448 -12.74 7.11 10.55
C GLU A 448 -12.92 7.30 9.05
N SER A 449 -12.73 6.25 8.25
CA SER A 449 -12.91 6.33 6.79
C SER A 449 -12.06 7.40 6.08
N PHE A 450 -10.79 7.56 6.48
CA PHE A 450 -9.84 8.49 5.88
C PHE A 450 -10.24 9.98 5.97
N PRO A 451 -10.41 10.56 7.17
CA PRO A 451 -10.59 12.00 7.33
C PRO A 451 -9.41 12.77 6.77
N VAL A 452 -9.63 13.99 6.30
CA VAL A 452 -8.64 14.78 5.57
C VAL A 452 -8.20 15.98 6.40
N ILE A 453 -6.90 16.13 6.66
CA ILE A 453 -6.30 17.38 7.14
C ILE A 453 -5.91 18.20 5.92
N LEU A 454 -6.54 19.34 5.73
CA LEU A 454 -6.55 20.12 4.49
C LEU A 454 -5.92 21.50 4.69
N SER A 455 -4.72 21.72 4.17
CA SER A 455 -4.07 23.04 4.25
C SER A 455 -4.81 24.08 3.40
N SER A 456 -4.86 25.30 3.87
CA SER A 456 -5.50 26.41 3.16
C SER A 456 -4.94 27.77 3.62
N GLY A 457 -4.96 28.77 2.74
CA GLY A 457 -4.58 30.13 3.07
C GLY A 457 -3.11 30.48 2.77
N ALA A 458 -2.76 31.73 3.01
CA ALA A 458 -1.49 32.31 2.57
C ALA A 458 -0.25 31.76 3.28
N PHE A 459 -0.42 31.16 4.47
CA PHE A 459 0.69 30.60 5.26
C PHE A 459 1.48 29.54 4.52
N PHE A 460 0.84 28.77 3.64
CA PHE A 460 1.44 27.67 2.89
C PHE A 460 1.78 28.05 1.43
N ASN A 461 1.67 29.33 1.03
CA ASN A 461 1.83 29.73 -0.37
C ASN A 461 3.24 30.15 -0.75
N ASP A 462 4.10 30.48 0.23
CA ASP A 462 5.43 30.97 -0.05
C ASP A 462 6.41 29.83 -0.36
N VAL A 463 6.75 29.68 -1.64
CA VAL A 463 7.71 28.69 -2.13
C VAL A 463 9.12 28.89 -1.62
N ASN A 464 9.48 30.13 -1.19
CA ASN A 464 10.80 30.46 -0.64
C ASN A 464 10.89 30.22 0.86
N ASN A 465 9.75 30.01 1.53
CA ASN A 465 9.67 29.72 2.94
C ASN A 465 8.65 28.58 3.18
N PRO A 466 8.91 27.35 2.70
CA PRO A 466 7.97 26.26 2.77
C PRO A 466 7.64 25.89 4.22
N GLN A 467 6.37 25.55 4.46
CA GLN A 467 5.85 25.25 5.80
C GLN A 467 5.17 23.88 5.84
N PRO A 468 5.40 23.06 6.90
CA PRO A 468 4.72 21.78 7.03
C PRO A 468 3.23 21.96 7.36
N VAL A 469 2.36 21.19 6.67
CA VAL A 469 0.95 21.08 7.01
C VAL A 469 0.80 20.27 8.30
N VAL A 470 1.40 19.07 8.33
CA VAL A 470 1.53 18.22 9.51
C VAL A 470 2.99 18.05 9.85
N GLN A 471 3.38 18.48 11.05
CA GLN A 471 4.73 18.35 11.58
C GLN A 471 4.75 17.32 12.72
N VAL A 472 5.42 16.20 12.52
CA VAL A 472 5.55 15.13 13.52
C VAL A 472 6.86 15.30 14.29
N GLY A 473 6.75 15.75 15.52
CA GLY A 473 7.88 16.25 16.31
C GLY A 473 8.23 17.70 15.97
N SER A 474 8.65 18.48 16.96
CA SER A 474 8.88 19.94 16.85
C SER A 474 10.26 20.30 16.31
N SER A 475 11.21 19.36 16.31
CA SER A 475 12.58 19.57 15.84
C SER A 475 13.21 18.26 15.38
N SER A 476 14.06 18.36 14.37
CA SER A 476 14.78 17.20 13.80
C SER A 476 15.55 16.45 14.89
N GLY A 477 15.27 15.14 15.04
CA GLY A 477 15.87 14.29 16.06
C GLY A 477 15.20 14.34 17.44
N GLN A 478 14.03 14.97 17.56
CA GLN A 478 13.28 14.92 18.82
C GLN A 478 12.97 13.49 19.21
N ALA A 479 13.34 13.10 20.43
CA ALA A 479 13.07 11.76 20.93
C ALA A 479 11.56 11.54 21.15
N GLY A 480 11.05 10.39 20.71
CA GLY A 480 9.68 10.01 20.93
C GLY A 480 9.11 9.07 19.89
N GLN A 481 7.86 8.69 20.11
CA GLN A 481 7.14 7.72 19.31
C GLN A 481 5.71 8.21 19.07
N VAL A 482 5.16 7.91 17.89
CA VAL A 482 3.76 8.14 17.55
C VAL A 482 3.18 6.95 16.78
N GLU A 483 1.84 6.83 16.78
CA GLU A 483 1.09 5.86 15.98
C GLU A 483 0.02 6.61 15.20
N LEU A 484 0.11 6.57 13.86
CA LEU A 484 -0.76 7.29 12.97
C LEU A 484 -1.44 6.31 12.01
N SER A 485 -2.77 6.34 11.88
CA SER A 485 -3.47 5.45 10.96
C SER A 485 -4.74 6.04 10.36
N ASP A 486 -5.04 5.62 9.12
CA ASP A 486 -6.32 5.81 8.44
C ASP A 486 -6.75 7.27 8.24
N PHE A 487 -5.84 8.18 7.86
CA PHE A 487 -6.20 9.55 7.49
C PHE A 487 -5.37 10.07 6.31
N ILE A 488 -5.81 11.18 5.73
CA ILE A 488 -5.21 11.83 4.58
C ILE A 488 -4.71 13.23 4.94
N VAL A 489 -3.54 13.62 4.44
CA VAL A 489 -3.08 15.02 4.41
C VAL A 489 -3.23 15.55 2.99
N SER A 490 -3.73 16.77 2.83
CA SER A 490 -4.07 17.35 1.53
C SER A 490 -3.85 18.85 1.49
N THR A 491 -4.04 19.43 0.30
CA THR A 491 -3.97 20.87 0.05
C THR A 491 -5.24 21.40 -0.61
N GLN A 492 -5.56 22.67 -0.41
CA GLN A 492 -6.71 23.36 -1.01
C GLN A 492 -6.25 24.64 -1.72
N ASN A 493 -6.61 24.83 -2.97
CA ASN A 493 -6.13 25.95 -3.80
C ASN A 493 -4.61 25.97 -3.98
N VAL A 494 -4.06 27.13 -4.26
CA VAL A 494 -2.62 27.34 -4.37
C VAL A 494 -1.95 27.17 -3.01
N GLN A 495 -1.03 26.21 -2.92
CA GLN A 495 -0.27 25.91 -1.71
C GLN A 495 1.20 25.61 -2.07
N ALA A 496 1.80 26.45 -2.92
CA ALA A 496 3.12 26.23 -3.53
C ALA A 496 4.26 26.02 -2.51
N GLY A 497 4.10 26.47 -1.27
CA GLY A 497 5.06 26.30 -0.18
C GLY A 497 4.67 25.20 0.83
N ALA A 498 3.60 24.42 0.60
CA ALA A 498 3.18 23.36 1.52
C ALA A 498 4.11 22.15 1.47
N VAL A 499 4.64 21.73 2.63
CA VAL A 499 5.20 20.39 2.87
C VAL A 499 4.11 19.57 3.56
N CYS A 500 3.52 18.59 2.88
CA CYS A 500 2.33 17.92 3.44
C CYS A 500 2.65 17.25 4.78
N ILE A 501 3.73 16.47 4.88
CA ILE A 501 4.18 15.85 6.15
C ILE A 501 5.67 16.12 6.35
N GLU A 502 6.05 16.67 7.52
CA GLU A 502 7.42 16.75 7.97
C GLU A 502 7.63 15.81 9.16
N TRP A 503 8.61 14.90 9.07
CA TRP A 503 8.88 13.91 10.09
C TRP A 503 10.20 14.20 10.78
N ASN A 504 10.15 14.50 12.08
CA ASN A 504 11.27 14.92 12.90
C ASN A 504 11.66 13.94 14.01
N LEU A 505 10.79 12.95 14.33
CA LEU A 505 11.01 12.11 15.50
C LEU A 505 12.14 11.10 15.32
N ALA A 506 12.93 10.93 16.37
CA ALA A 506 13.85 9.82 16.57
C ALA A 506 13.23 8.85 17.57
N SER A 507 12.81 7.69 17.11
CA SER A 507 12.23 6.64 17.96
C SER A 507 13.30 5.64 18.34
N SER A 508 13.48 5.41 19.64
CA SER A 508 14.31 4.33 20.18
C SER A 508 13.44 3.22 20.74
N GLY A 509 13.81 1.96 20.50
CA GLY A 509 12.99 0.81 20.88
C GLY A 509 11.90 0.51 19.86
N THR A 510 10.64 0.68 20.22
CA THR A 510 9.53 0.49 19.25
C THR A 510 9.47 1.64 18.25
N PRO A 511 9.57 1.38 16.94
CA PRO A 511 9.47 2.42 15.93
C PRO A 511 8.12 3.14 15.96
N SER A 512 8.13 4.44 15.62
CA SER A 512 6.92 5.16 15.23
C SER A 512 6.32 4.53 13.97
N GLY A 513 5.01 4.61 13.80
CA GLY A 513 4.37 4.01 12.63
C GLY A 513 3.33 4.87 11.96
N MET A 514 3.25 4.70 10.65
CA MET A 514 2.19 5.18 9.77
C MET A 514 1.57 3.99 9.04
N TRP A 515 0.28 3.75 9.20
CA TRP A 515 -0.47 2.69 8.53
C TRP A 515 -1.66 3.30 7.79
N ASP A 516 -1.71 3.15 6.47
CA ASP A 516 -2.75 3.75 5.64
C ASP A 516 -2.89 5.27 5.89
N VAL A 517 -1.79 5.97 6.08
CA VAL A 517 -1.74 7.43 6.10
C VAL A 517 -1.29 7.90 4.73
N HIS A 518 -2.15 8.66 4.05
CA HIS A 518 -1.91 9.05 2.67
C HIS A 518 -1.74 10.56 2.51
N VAL A 519 -1.09 10.96 1.43
CA VAL A 519 -1.10 12.35 0.93
C VAL A 519 -1.86 12.33 -0.39
N ARG A 520 -2.95 13.10 -0.48
CA ARG A 520 -3.75 13.28 -1.69
C ARG A 520 -3.86 14.75 -2.04
N ILE A 521 -3.21 15.16 -3.12
CA ILE A 521 -3.11 16.57 -3.52
C ILE A 521 -3.99 16.81 -4.74
N GLY A 522 -5.09 17.58 -4.57
CA GLY A 522 -6.04 17.90 -5.63
C GLY A 522 -6.88 16.74 -6.17
N GLY A 523 -7.63 16.95 -7.24
CA GLY A 523 -8.42 15.94 -7.95
C GLY A 523 -9.64 15.42 -7.18
N TYR A 524 -10.22 16.21 -6.26
CA TYR A 524 -11.41 15.83 -5.53
C TYR A 524 -12.25 17.05 -5.09
N THR A 525 -13.53 16.85 -4.82
CA THR A 525 -14.45 17.87 -4.36
C THR A 525 -14.03 18.43 -2.99
N GLY A 526 -13.82 19.74 -2.93
CA GLY A 526 -13.31 20.45 -1.76
C GLY A 526 -11.85 20.87 -1.88
N SER A 527 -11.06 20.25 -2.78
CA SER A 527 -9.67 20.67 -3.05
C SER A 527 -9.59 22.02 -3.77
N GLN A 528 -10.62 22.39 -4.53
CA GLN A 528 -10.65 23.52 -5.45
C GLN A 528 -9.55 23.41 -6.55
N GLN A 529 -9.18 22.20 -6.88
CA GLN A 529 -8.19 21.83 -7.89
C GLN A 529 -8.69 20.61 -8.67
N GLN A 530 -9.84 20.77 -9.28
CA GLN A 530 -10.53 19.80 -10.13
C GLN A 530 -10.40 20.20 -11.60
N VAL A 531 -11.08 19.50 -12.52
CA VAL A 531 -11.06 19.77 -13.96
C VAL A 531 -11.37 21.24 -14.29
N ALA A 532 -12.33 21.85 -13.57
CA ALA A 532 -12.73 23.24 -13.81
C ALA A 532 -11.62 24.27 -13.51
N GLN A 533 -10.78 24.01 -12.52
CA GLN A 533 -9.71 24.90 -12.09
C GLN A 533 -8.39 24.56 -12.79
N CYS A 534 -8.10 23.28 -12.99
CA CYS A 534 -6.82 22.78 -13.48
C CYS A 534 -6.98 21.76 -14.62
N PRO A 535 -7.61 22.16 -15.75
CA PRO A 535 -7.75 21.26 -16.88
C PRO A 535 -6.39 20.83 -17.43
N LYS A 536 -6.30 19.63 -17.99
CA LYS A 536 -5.08 19.17 -18.64
C LYS A 536 -4.69 20.07 -19.82
N THR A 537 -3.39 20.32 -19.96
CA THR A 537 -2.82 21.22 -20.97
C THR A 537 -1.71 20.53 -21.77
N PRO A 538 -2.02 19.53 -22.64
CA PRO A 538 -1.03 18.76 -23.38
C PRO A 538 -0.11 19.65 -24.21
N GLY A 539 1.21 19.45 -24.10
CA GLY A 539 2.22 20.17 -24.89
C GLY A 539 2.34 21.67 -24.58
N SER A 540 1.72 22.16 -23.50
CA SER A 540 1.82 23.55 -23.10
C SER A 540 2.99 23.78 -22.14
N ALA A 541 3.92 24.64 -22.51
CA ALA A 541 4.97 25.10 -21.61
C ALA A 541 4.48 26.10 -20.54
N THR A 542 3.24 26.60 -20.69
CA THR A 542 2.66 27.58 -19.76
C THR A 542 2.08 26.86 -18.54
N VAL A 543 2.60 27.17 -17.36
CA VAL A 543 2.09 26.66 -16.08
C VAL A 543 0.96 27.56 -15.59
N ASN A 544 -0.20 26.95 -15.26
CA ASN A 544 -1.26 27.64 -14.57
C ASN A 544 -0.86 27.81 -13.08
N SER A 545 -0.59 29.05 -12.65
CA SER A 545 -0.17 29.36 -11.29
C SER A 545 -1.22 28.98 -10.22
N ASN A 546 -2.49 28.87 -10.58
CA ASN A 546 -3.56 28.41 -9.67
C ASN A 546 -3.49 26.90 -9.39
N CYS A 547 -2.66 26.16 -10.14
CA CYS A 547 -2.49 24.72 -10.01
C CYS A 547 -1.15 24.32 -9.36
N LEU A 548 -0.50 25.27 -8.68
CA LEU A 548 0.67 25.01 -7.82
C LEU A 548 0.18 24.49 -6.47
N THR A 549 0.41 23.21 -6.19
CA THR A 549 -0.36 22.48 -5.17
C THR A 549 0.40 22.11 -3.92
N ALA A 550 1.70 21.83 -4.01
CA ALA A 550 2.56 21.54 -2.87
C ALA A 550 4.04 21.75 -3.22
N PHE A 551 4.83 22.15 -2.24
CA PHE A 551 6.29 22.19 -2.34
C PHE A 551 6.89 20.78 -2.27
N MET A 552 6.32 19.91 -1.37
CA MET A 552 6.82 18.58 -1.11
C MET A 552 5.72 17.70 -0.49
N GLY A 553 5.64 16.44 -0.90
CA GLY A 553 4.73 15.45 -0.32
C GLY A 553 5.11 15.07 1.10
N MET A 554 6.36 14.60 1.31
CA MET A 554 6.84 14.27 2.67
C MET A 554 8.35 14.50 2.80
N HIS A 555 8.76 15.02 3.95
CA HIS A 555 10.14 15.24 4.34
C HIS A 555 10.47 14.45 5.60
N VAL A 556 11.44 13.53 5.53
CA VAL A 556 12.02 12.84 6.69
C VAL A 556 13.36 13.48 6.98
N THR A 557 13.45 14.25 8.08
CA THR A 557 14.59 15.13 8.37
C THR A 557 15.82 14.39 8.87
N LYS A 558 16.98 15.08 8.89
CA LYS A 558 18.31 14.50 9.20
C LYS A 558 18.40 13.72 10.51
N GLY A 559 17.75 14.23 11.56
CA GLY A 559 17.76 13.59 12.87
C GLY A 559 16.69 12.52 13.07
N ALA A 560 15.76 12.38 12.13
CA ALA A 560 14.67 11.40 12.24
C ALA A 560 15.20 9.96 12.16
N SER A 561 14.58 9.05 12.93
CA SER A 561 14.93 7.62 12.92
C SER A 561 13.80 6.77 13.50
N GLY A 562 13.83 5.46 13.23
CA GLY A 562 12.82 4.54 13.77
C GLY A 562 11.42 4.84 13.22
N LEU A 563 11.28 4.99 11.90
CA LEU A 563 10.00 5.21 11.22
C LEU A 563 9.60 3.97 10.42
N TYR A 564 8.41 3.45 10.71
CA TYR A 564 7.74 2.36 10.00
C TYR A 564 6.58 2.91 9.17
N MET A 565 6.59 2.68 7.87
CA MET A 565 5.55 3.12 6.94
C MET A 565 4.94 1.90 6.24
N GLU A 566 3.63 1.77 6.26
CA GLU A 566 2.91 0.66 5.64
C GLU A 566 1.73 1.18 4.82
N ASN A 567 1.66 0.82 3.54
CA ASN A 567 0.62 1.23 2.61
C ASN A 567 0.42 2.75 2.57
N VAL A 568 1.53 3.51 2.49
CA VAL A 568 1.52 4.97 2.41
C VAL A 568 1.60 5.38 0.94
N TRP A 569 0.57 6.07 0.46
CA TRP A 569 0.50 6.61 -0.89
C TRP A 569 0.58 8.13 -0.85
N ILE A 570 1.58 8.70 -1.54
CA ILE A 570 1.84 10.13 -1.65
C ILE A 570 1.58 10.52 -3.10
N TRP A 571 0.42 11.11 -3.36
CA TRP A 571 -0.13 11.28 -4.70
C TRP A 571 -0.49 12.73 -5.00
N THR A 572 0.05 13.25 -6.11
CA THR A 572 -0.50 14.44 -6.78
C THR A 572 -1.45 13.95 -7.85
N ALA A 573 -2.71 14.36 -7.81
CA ALA A 573 -3.73 13.84 -8.69
C ALA A 573 -3.41 14.13 -10.17
N ASP A 574 -3.46 13.10 -10.97
CA ASP A 574 -3.37 13.15 -12.44
C ASP A 574 -4.76 13.26 -13.08
N HIS A 575 -5.81 12.91 -12.32
CA HIS A 575 -7.21 12.97 -12.74
C HIS A 575 -8.12 13.38 -11.57
N ASP A 576 -9.33 13.80 -11.90
CA ASP A 576 -10.36 14.16 -10.93
C ASP A 576 -11.19 12.94 -10.58
N ILE A 577 -11.06 12.46 -9.31
CA ILE A 577 -11.77 11.27 -8.80
C ILE A 577 -13.30 11.51 -8.75
N ASP A 578 -13.73 12.76 -8.56
CA ASP A 578 -15.15 13.10 -8.46
C ASP A 578 -15.76 13.52 -9.81
N ASP A 579 -14.99 13.50 -10.89
CA ASP A 579 -15.49 13.63 -12.26
C ASP A 579 -15.91 12.26 -12.81
N ALA A 580 -17.12 12.20 -13.37
CA ALA A 580 -17.70 10.95 -13.87
C ALA A 580 -16.88 10.27 -15.00
N GLN A 581 -16.05 11.04 -15.74
CA GLN A 581 -15.16 10.56 -16.77
C GLN A 581 -13.74 10.28 -16.26
N ASN A 582 -13.44 10.57 -14.99
CA ASN A 582 -12.08 10.59 -14.43
C ASN A 582 -11.14 11.41 -15.32
N THR A 583 -11.56 12.62 -15.66
CA THR A 583 -10.84 13.51 -16.58
C THR A 583 -9.47 13.86 -16.00
N GLN A 584 -8.43 13.72 -16.82
CA GLN A 584 -7.07 14.10 -16.46
C GLN A 584 -6.94 15.61 -16.23
N ILE A 585 -6.08 15.97 -15.28
CA ILE A 585 -5.82 17.35 -14.84
C ILE A 585 -4.32 17.63 -14.83
N SER A 586 -3.95 18.93 -14.85
CA SER A 586 -2.54 19.36 -14.70
C SER A 586 -2.34 20.01 -13.36
N LEU A 587 -1.76 19.28 -12.40
CA LEU A 587 -1.38 19.78 -11.09
C LEU A 587 0.14 19.73 -10.93
N TYR A 588 0.71 20.72 -10.24
CA TYR A 588 2.15 20.86 -10.09
C TYR A 588 2.52 20.81 -8.60
N SER A 589 3.10 19.70 -8.17
CA SER A 589 3.74 19.52 -6.86
C SER A 589 5.25 19.29 -7.08
N GLY A 590 6.08 19.91 -6.25
CA GLY A 590 7.51 19.97 -6.52
C GLY A 590 8.25 18.65 -6.29
N ARG A 591 8.20 18.12 -5.08
CA ARG A 591 9.01 16.99 -4.60
C ARG A 591 8.13 15.94 -3.93
N GLY A 592 8.43 14.65 -4.17
CA GLY A 592 7.69 13.55 -3.57
C GLY A 592 8.11 13.28 -2.12
N LEU A 593 8.71 12.13 -1.86
CA LEU A 593 9.25 11.74 -0.56
C LEU A 593 10.76 12.00 -0.53
N TYR A 594 11.17 12.94 0.32
CA TYR A 594 12.58 13.25 0.59
C TYR A 594 13.02 12.66 1.92
N ILE A 595 14.00 11.77 1.90
CA ILE A 595 14.60 11.15 3.09
C ILE A 595 16.05 11.59 3.21
N GLU A 596 16.38 12.30 4.32
CA GLU A 596 17.73 12.65 4.68
C GLU A 596 18.12 12.20 6.11
N SER A 597 17.41 11.21 6.65
CA SER A 597 17.70 10.57 7.92
C SER A 597 19.10 9.96 7.91
N GLN A 598 20.02 10.49 8.72
CA GLN A 598 21.44 10.13 8.66
C GLN A 598 21.75 8.70 9.10
N SER A 599 20.95 8.11 9.96
CA SER A 599 21.24 6.80 10.55
C SER A 599 20.12 5.78 10.43
N GLY A 600 18.90 6.15 10.03
CA GLY A 600 17.75 5.26 10.07
C GLY A 600 17.50 4.73 11.50
N PRO A 601 16.96 3.49 11.67
CA PRO A 601 16.39 2.66 10.58
C PRO A 601 15.04 3.18 10.11
N LEU A 602 14.74 2.94 8.83
CA LEU A 602 13.41 3.21 8.26
C LEU A 602 12.92 2.00 7.47
N TRP A 603 11.61 1.74 7.55
CA TRP A 603 10.95 0.65 6.81
C TRP A 603 9.79 1.20 6.01
N LEU A 604 9.85 1.02 4.70
CA LEU A 604 8.84 1.41 3.73
C LEU A 604 8.22 0.15 3.12
N TRP A 605 7.04 -0.22 3.60
CA TRP A 605 6.31 -1.41 3.14
C TRP A 605 5.18 -1.01 2.21
N GLY A 606 5.27 -1.35 0.92
CA GLY A 606 4.23 -1.09 -0.06
C GLY A 606 3.88 0.38 -0.18
N THR A 607 4.91 1.25 -0.23
CA THR A 607 4.72 2.69 -0.41
C THR A 607 4.68 3.06 -1.88
N ALA A 608 3.90 4.09 -2.24
CA ALA A 608 3.85 4.67 -3.58
C ALA A 608 4.00 6.18 -3.53
N VAL A 609 4.71 6.76 -4.50
CA VAL A 609 4.90 8.21 -4.62
C VAL A 609 4.79 8.60 -6.10
N GLU A 610 3.88 9.52 -6.43
CA GLU A 610 3.48 9.73 -7.82
C GLU A 610 3.25 11.19 -8.19
N HIS A 611 3.68 11.56 -9.40
CA HIS A 611 3.39 12.78 -10.16
C HIS A 611 4.02 14.06 -9.60
N PHE A 612 5.15 13.96 -8.91
CA PHE A 612 5.92 15.13 -8.48
C PHE A 612 6.93 15.57 -9.55
N VAL A 613 7.05 16.87 -9.73
CA VAL A 613 7.77 17.51 -10.84
C VAL A 613 9.26 17.19 -10.89
N LEU A 614 9.95 17.12 -9.73
CA LEU A 614 11.40 16.94 -9.67
C LEU A 614 11.80 15.47 -9.43
N TYR A 615 11.15 14.81 -8.50
CA TYR A 615 11.39 13.41 -8.17
C TYR A 615 10.27 12.82 -7.33
N GLN A 616 10.13 11.49 -7.39
CA GLN A 616 9.17 10.75 -6.55
C GLN A 616 9.85 10.34 -5.22
N TYR A 617 10.88 9.51 -5.25
CA TYR A 617 11.71 9.20 -4.08
C TYR A 617 13.09 9.83 -4.22
N GLN A 618 13.55 10.52 -3.18
CA GLN A 618 14.94 10.94 -3.05
C GLN A 618 15.48 10.59 -1.68
N LEU A 619 16.57 9.83 -1.65
CA LEU A 619 17.33 9.44 -0.46
C LEU A 619 18.69 10.10 -0.54
N ALA A 620 19.04 10.97 0.42
CA ALA A 620 20.29 11.70 0.37
C ALA A 620 21.04 11.64 1.71
N ASN A 621 22.29 11.14 1.66
CA ASN A 621 23.17 11.00 2.83
C ASN A 621 22.50 10.24 3.99
N THR A 622 21.79 9.16 3.64
CA THR A 622 20.98 8.36 4.56
C THR A 622 21.50 6.93 4.64
N GLY A 623 21.04 6.17 5.64
CA GLY A 623 21.44 4.77 5.80
C GLY A 623 20.42 3.94 6.59
N ASN A 624 20.57 2.61 6.52
CA ASN A 624 19.66 1.64 7.14
C ASN A 624 18.22 1.81 6.67
N ILE A 625 18.00 1.76 5.36
CA ILE A 625 16.68 1.89 4.73
C ILE A 625 16.25 0.55 4.14
N PHE A 626 15.11 0.05 4.58
CA PHE A 626 14.41 -1.08 3.94
C PHE A 626 13.24 -0.54 3.13
N MET A 627 13.11 -0.98 1.89
CA MET A 627 11.98 -0.68 1.01
C MET A 627 11.42 -2.00 0.46
N GLY A 628 10.17 -2.33 0.81
CA GLY A 628 9.40 -3.39 0.15
C GLY A 628 8.99 -2.92 -1.25
N GLN A 629 8.05 -3.58 -1.91
CA GLN A 629 7.61 -3.13 -3.24
C GLN A 629 7.26 -1.63 -3.20
N ILE A 630 8.07 -0.81 -3.85
CA ILE A 630 7.80 0.61 -4.07
C ILE A 630 7.22 0.82 -5.46
N GLN A 631 6.38 1.85 -5.60
CA GLN A 631 5.82 2.23 -6.88
C GLN A 631 5.98 3.72 -7.13
N THR A 632 6.18 4.10 -8.40
CA THR A 632 6.17 5.49 -8.82
C THR A 632 5.50 5.63 -10.18
N GLU A 633 4.87 6.79 -10.39
CA GLU A 633 4.53 7.29 -11.72
C GLU A 633 5.06 8.72 -11.86
N THR A 634 5.68 9.03 -13.00
CA THR A 634 6.14 10.39 -13.29
C THR A 634 5.00 11.25 -13.81
N PRO A 635 5.08 12.60 -13.76
CA PRO A 635 3.98 13.48 -14.19
C PRO A 635 3.58 13.27 -15.65
N TYR A 636 2.29 13.22 -15.93
CA TYR A 636 1.73 12.95 -17.27
C TYR A 636 1.94 14.07 -18.28
N PHE A 637 2.15 15.31 -17.79
CA PHE A 637 2.38 16.48 -18.66
C PHE A 637 3.84 16.62 -19.12
N GLN A 638 4.79 15.95 -18.48
CA GLN A 638 6.19 16.02 -18.91
C GLN A 638 6.36 15.37 -20.29
N PRO A 639 7.26 15.87 -21.13
CA PRO A 639 8.30 16.90 -20.88
C PRO A 639 7.86 18.37 -21.07
N THR A 640 6.57 18.68 -21.24
CA THR A 640 6.13 20.04 -21.49
C THR A 640 4.99 20.47 -20.56
N PRO A 641 5.29 21.18 -19.44
CA PRO A 641 6.61 21.64 -19.00
C PRO A 641 7.48 20.51 -18.44
N ASN A 642 8.80 20.66 -18.53
CA ASN A 642 9.75 19.71 -17.97
C ASN A 642 9.98 19.94 -16.45
N ALA A 643 10.86 19.15 -15.84
CA ALA A 643 11.13 19.19 -14.40
C ALA A 643 11.79 20.49 -13.89
N LEU A 644 12.25 21.39 -14.76
CA LEU A 644 12.80 22.70 -14.36
C LEU A 644 11.72 23.74 -14.05
N VAL A 645 10.44 23.42 -14.32
CA VAL A 645 9.30 24.31 -14.15
C VAL A 645 8.14 23.54 -13.50
N PRO A 646 7.40 24.12 -12.53
CA PRO A 646 7.48 25.49 -12.02
C PRO A 646 8.40 25.66 -10.79
N TYR A 647 8.94 24.60 -10.23
CA TYR A 647 9.73 24.67 -9.01
C TYR A 647 11.22 24.78 -9.33
N SER A 648 11.86 25.81 -8.78
CA SER A 648 13.29 25.97 -8.91
C SER A 648 14.05 24.90 -8.11
N VAL A 649 15.22 24.52 -8.62
CA VAL A 649 16.17 23.63 -7.95
C VAL A 649 16.69 24.31 -6.68
N VAL A 650 16.65 23.60 -5.54
CA VAL A 650 17.16 24.03 -4.24
C VAL A 650 18.34 23.11 -3.85
N SER A 651 19.55 23.60 -3.96
CA SER A 651 20.77 22.81 -3.74
C SER A 651 20.88 22.23 -2.32
N SER A 652 20.37 22.94 -1.31
CA SER A 652 20.33 22.46 0.07
C SER A 652 19.40 21.27 0.30
N LEU A 653 18.48 21.00 -0.63
CA LEU A 653 17.61 19.83 -0.67
C LEU A 653 18.16 18.72 -1.58
N ASN A 654 19.38 18.86 -2.07
CA ASN A 654 20.00 17.94 -3.03
C ASN A 654 19.16 17.72 -4.29
N ASP A 655 18.39 18.74 -4.72
CA ASP A 655 17.57 18.66 -5.92
C ASP A 655 18.40 18.31 -7.17
N PRO A 656 17.82 17.62 -8.16
CA PRO A 656 18.56 17.25 -9.36
C PRO A 656 18.98 18.48 -10.18
N ASP A 657 20.28 18.57 -10.50
CA ASP A 657 20.79 19.56 -11.46
C ASP A 657 20.63 19.00 -12.89
N PHE A 658 19.48 19.28 -13.47
CA PHE A 658 19.18 18.84 -14.82
C PHE A 658 20.04 19.56 -15.87
N SER A 659 20.51 20.79 -15.61
CA SER A 659 21.36 21.52 -16.55
C SER A 659 22.71 20.84 -16.76
N ALA A 660 23.31 20.36 -15.68
CA ALA A 660 24.55 19.61 -15.72
C ALA A 660 24.32 18.15 -16.20
N SER A 661 23.32 17.47 -15.62
CA SER A 661 23.13 16.03 -15.88
C SER A 661 22.50 15.72 -17.23
N CYS A 662 21.86 16.68 -17.91
CA CYS A 662 21.32 16.53 -19.25
C CYS A 662 22.24 17.09 -20.34
N ALA A 663 23.40 17.65 -20.00
CA ALA A 663 24.33 18.18 -20.99
C ALA A 663 24.79 17.06 -21.95
N GLY A 664 24.47 17.22 -23.24
CA GLY A 664 24.79 16.22 -24.27
C GLY A 664 23.87 14.99 -24.30
N VAL A 665 22.85 14.91 -23.47
CA VAL A 665 21.83 13.86 -23.51
C VAL A 665 20.68 14.31 -24.41
N SER A 666 20.35 13.51 -25.42
CA SER A 666 19.24 13.78 -26.34
C SER A 666 17.92 13.22 -25.81
N GLY A 667 16.81 13.82 -26.26
CA GLY A 667 15.45 13.41 -25.88
C GLY A 667 15.01 13.97 -24.53
N ASN A 668 13.98 13.36 -23.93
CA ASN A 668 13.33 13.82 -22.71
C ASN A 668 14.20 13.51 -21.46
N CYS A 669 15.23 14.29 -21.27
CA CYS A 669 16.21 14.09 -20.20
C CYS A 669 15.87 14.83 -18.90
N ALA A 670 15.27 16.04 -19.01
CA ALA A 670 14.92 16.86 -17.85
C ALA A 670 13.51 16.54 -17.34
N ASP A 671 13.24 15.24 -17.15
CA ASP A 671 12.01 14.73 -16.57
C ASP A 671 12.23 14.21 -15.14
N ALA A 672 11.15 14.10 -14.40
CA ALA A 672 11.18 13.71 -12.98
C ALA A 672 11.85 12.35 -12.76
N TRP A 673 12.74 12.29 -11.78
CA TRP A 673 13.27 11.02 -11.32
C TRP A 673 12.22 10.21 -10.54
N ALA A 674 12.16 8.92 -10.79
CA ALA A 674 11.35 8.01 -9.96
C ALA A 674 12.07 7.67 -8.64
N LEU A 675 13.35 7.29 -8.71
CA LEU A 675 14.17 6.98 -7.55
C LEU A 675 15.56 7.62 -7.69
N ARG A 676 15.97 8.36 -6.68
CA ARG A 676 17.28 8.96 -6.61
C ARG A 676 17.94 8.67 -5.28
N VAL A 677 19.14 8.05 -5.28
CA VAL A 677 19.90 7.68 -4.06
C VAL A 677 21.26 8.36 -4.14
N ILE A 678 21.56 9.27 -3.19
CA ILE A 678 22.72 10.13 -3.21
C ILE A 678 23.54 9.90 -1.96
N GLY A 679 24.84 9.53 -2.07
CA GLY A 679 25.77 9.45 -0.96
C GLY A 679 25.29 8.58 0.21
N SER A 680 24.46 7.59 -0.07
CA SER A 680 23.74 6.80 0.95
C SER A 680 24.30 5.38 1.05
N HIS A 681 24.07 4.74 2.20
CA HIS A 681 24.53 3.36 2.42
C HIS A 681 23.41 2.50 3.01
N ASP A 682 23.54 1.17 2.85
CA ASP A 682 22.57 0.22 3.40
C ASP A 682 21.13 0.55 2.99
N VAL A 683 20.91 0.77 1.70
CA VAL A 683 19.60 0.97 1.08
C VAL A 683 19.22 -0.32 0.36
N LEU A 684 18.25 -1.03 0.92
CA LEU A 684 17.86 -2.35 0.47
C LEU A 684 16.43 -2.33 -0.06
N VAL A 685 16.29 -2.44 -1.39
CA VAL A 685 15.01 -2.38 -2.10
C VAL A 685 14.62 -3.78 -2.57
N TYR A 686 13.49 -4.26 -2.10
CA TYR A 686 12.94 -5.57 -2.41
C TYR A 686 11.66 -5.42 -3.25
N GLY A 687 11.85 -5.14 -4.54
CA GLY A 687 10.84 -4.82 -5.53
C GLY A 687 10.67 -3.32 -5.74
N ALA A 688 10.70 -2.93 -7.00
CA ALA A 688 10.45 -1.55 -7.42
C ALA A 688 9.72 -1.53 -8.77
N GLY A 689 8.61 -0.80 -8.84
CA GLY A 689 7.90 -0.46 -10.06
C GLY A 689 8.06 1.03 -10.33
N LEU A 690 8.93 1.39 -11.27
CA LEU A 690 9.25 2.78 -11.59
C LEU A 690 8.75 3.07 -13.01
N TYR A 691 7.70 3.90 -13.12
CA TYR A 691 6.96 4.05 -14.35
C TYR A 691 6.93 5.47 -14.88
N SER A 692 7.04 5.59 -16.20
CA SER A 692 6.79 6.79 -16.96
C SER A 692 5.88 6.40 -18.13
N PHE A 693 4.57 6.59 -17.99
CA PHE A 693 3.61 6.13 -18.98
C PHE A 693 3.34 7.13 -20.09
N PHE A 694 3.70 8.40 -19.89
CA PHE A 694 3.22 9.49 -20.73
C PHE A 694 4.34 10.37 -21.28
N ASP A 695 4.11 10.87 -22.46
CA ASP A 695 4.75 12.05 -23.05
C ASP A 695 3.63 13.02 -23.43
N ASN A 696 3.51 14.14 -22.70
CA ASN A 696 2.44 15.13 -22.91
C ASN A 696 1.03 14.50 -22.95
N TYR A 697 0.71 13.62 -22.00
CA TYR A 697 -0.55 12.85 -21.90
C TYR A 697 -0.78 11.80 -22.99
N SER A 698 0.16 11.53 -23.91
CA SER A 698 0.11 10.36 -24.79
C SER A 698 0.86 9.19 -24.18
N THR A 699 0.29 7.99 -24.28
CA THR A 699 0.92 6.72 -23.86
C THR A 699 1.71 6.04 -24.98
N ASP A 700 1.78 6.62 -26.17
CA ASP A 700 2.44 6.01 -27.33
C ASP A 700 3.93 5.72 -27.08
N CYS A 701 4.57 6.50 -26.22
CA CYS A 701 5.98 6.38 -25.85
C CYS A 701 6.31 5.17 -24.96
N SER A 702 5.33 4.60 -24.23
CA SER A 702 5.53 3.60 -23.16
C SER A 702 5.42 2.15 -23.65
N THR A 703 5.87 1.89 -24.86
CA THR A 703 5.87 0.55 -25.46
C THR A 703 7.26 0.14 -25.93
N PHE A 704 7.56 -1.14 -25.91
CA PHE A 704 8.82 -1.66 -26.47
C PHE A 704 8.98 -1.31 -27.96
N SER A 705 7.89 -1.31 -28.73
CA SER A 705 7.91 -0.94 -30.14
C SER A 705 8.21 0.54 -30.38
N ALA A 706 7.84 1.41 -29.46
CA ALA A 706 8.18 2.82 -29.47
C ALA A 706 9.58 3.13 -28.90
N GLY A 707 10.21 2.14 -28.28
CA GLY A 707 11.55 2.25 -27.72
C GLY A 707 11.60 2.84 -26.30
N GLU A 708 10.51 2.73 -25.53
CA GLU A 708 10.42 3.21 -24.14
C GLU A 708 10.87 4.68 -24.02
N THR A 709 10.26 5.57 -24.81
CA THR A 709 10.76 6.92 -25.08
C THR A 709 10.09 8.03 -24.28
N CYS A 710 9.24 7.71 -23.29
CA CYS A 710 8.59 8.72 -22.46
C CYS A 710 9.63 9.59 -21.74
N GLN A 711 10.69 8.98 -21.19
CA GLN A 711 11.86 9.71 -20.67
C GLN A 711 13.18 8.96 -20.86
N GLN A 712 14.31 9.67 -20.75
CA GLN A 712 15.62 9.07 -20.96
C GLN A 712 16.12 8.25 -19.77
N ARG A 713 15.82 8.67 -18.52
CA ARG A 713 16.39 8.12 -17.31
C ARG A 713 15.35 8.10 -16.21
N ILE A 714 15.27 7.03 -15.43
CA ILE A 714 14.22 6.91 -14.39
C ILE A 714 14.78 6.72 -12.98
N ALA A 715 15.90 6.02 -12.80
CA ALA A 715 16.54 5.85 -11.49
C ALA A 715 18.02 6.24 -11.51
N SER A 716 18.51 6.80 -10.39
CA SER A 716 19.91 7.24 -10.25
C SER A 716 20.48 6.85 -8.89
N ILE A 717 21.73 6.38 -8.90
CA ILE A 717 22.55 6.19 -7.71
C ILE A 717 23.79 7.06 -7.87
N GLU A 718 24.06 7.94 -6.90
CA GLU A 718 25.04 9.00 -7.03
C GLU A 718 26.01 9.05 -5.84
N GLY A 719 27.26 9.44 -6.12
CA GLY A 719 28.31 9.63 -5.12
C GLY A 719 28.76 8.34 -4.42
N SER A 720 29.24 8.45 -3.18
CA SER A 720 29.80 7.35 -2.41
C SER A 720 28.72 6.39 -1.85
N ALA A 721 27.86 5.87 -2.72
CA ALA A 721 26.87 4.88 -2.32
C ALA A 721 27.50 3.50 -2.09
N SER A 722 27.15 2.83 -0.97
CA SER A 722 27.63 1.48 -0.63
C SER A 722 26.50 0.62 -0.09
N ASN A 723 26.48 -0.67 -0.42
CA ASN A 723 25.39 -1.60 -0.07
C ASN A 723 24.01 -1.04 -0.47
N VAL A 724 23.92 -0.45 -1.68
CA VAL A 724 22.67 -0.03 -2.32
C VAL A 724 22.27 -1.15 -3.27
N ASN A 725 21.27 -1.94 -2.89
CA ASN A 725 20.90 -3.14 -3.61
C ASN A 725 19.41 -3.12 -3.96
N VAL A 726 19.08 -3.53 -5.18
CA VAL A 726 17.71 -3.59 -5.66
C VAL A 726 17.44 -4.99 -6.21
N TYR A 727 16.41 -5.65 -5.71
CA TYR A 727 15.87 -6.88 -6.27
C TYR A 727 14.61 -6.56 -7.07
N ASN A 728 14.47 -7.13 -8.26
CA ASN A 728 13.34 -6.94 -9.17
C ASN A 728 13.00 -5.46 -9.40
N LEU A 729 13.92 -4.75 -10.04
CA LEU A 729 13.67 -3.40 -10.58
C LEU A 729 12.87 -3.52 -11.88
N ASN A 730 11.63 -3.06 -11.86
CA ASN A 730 10.75 -3.00 -13.03
C ASN A 730 10.61 -1.56 -13.51
N THR A 731 10.71 -1.33 -14.82
CA THR A 731 10.52 0.01 -15.42
C THR A 731 9.66 -0.05 -16.67
N ILE A 732 8.89 1.01 -16.92
CA ILE A 732 8.14 1.25 -18.14
C ILE A 732 8.40 2.69 -18.60
N GLY A 733 8.51 2.92 -19.91
CA GLY A 733 8.60 4.24 -20.54
C GLY A 733 9.93 4.95 -20.38
N ALA A 734 10.97 4.25 -19.90
CA ALA A 734 12.28 4.86 -19.69
C ALA A 734 13.38 4.06 -20.38
N ARG A 735 14.22 4.74 -21.18
CA ARG A 735 15.32 4.09 -21.90
C ARG A 735 16.39 3.55 -20.96
N SER A 736 16.86 4.37 -20.02
CA SER A 736 17.79 3.95 -18.99
C SER A 736 17.05 3.64 -17.69
N MET A 737 17.03 2.36 -17.34
CA MET A 737 16.39 1.87 -16.13
C MET A 737 17.14 2.31 -14.88
N LEU A 738 18.48 2.36 -14.96
CA LEU A 738 19.34 2.72 -13.84
C LEU A 738 20.59 3.43 -14.34
N ASN A 739 20.93 4.54 -13.66
CA ASN A 739 22.15 5.29 -13.87
C ASN A 739 23.02 5.25 -12.60
N ARG A 740 24.35 5.24 -12.80
CA ARG A 740 25.34 5.41 -11.73
C ARG A 740 26.24 6.60 -12.06
N ASP A 741 26.21 7.64 -11.21
CA ASP A 741 26.98 8.85 -11.41
C ASP A 741 26.84 9.45 -12.82
N GLY A 742 25.61 9.45 -13.33
CA GLY A 742 25.27 9.92 -14.68
C GLY A 742 25.47 8.90 -15.82
N ALA A 743 26.28 7.87 -15.61
CA ALA A 743 26.47 6.82 -16.61
C ALA A 743 25.31 5.81 -16.59
N GLN A 744 24.86 5.38 -17.78
CA GLN A 744 23.86 4.32 -17.92
C GLN A 744 24.44 2.97 -17.45
N VAL A 745 23.75 2.29 -16.55
CA VAL A 745 24.08 0.94 -16.05
C VAL A 745 23.20 -0.11 -16.70
N ALA A 746 21.88 0.07 -16.66
CA ALA A 746 20.90 -0.86 -17.20
C ALA A 746 20.05 -0.17 -18.26
N TYR A 747 19.91 -0.81 -19.41
CA TYR A 747 19.13 -0.32 -20.54
C TYR A 747 17.88 -1.20 -20.73
N TYR A 748 16.75 -0.60 -21.06
CA TYR A 748 15.48 -1.32 -21.16
C TYR A 748 15.52 -2.49 -22.14
N ALA A 749 16.11 -2.29 -23.32
CA ALA A 749 16.11 -3.30 -24.38
C ALA A 749 16.95 -4.56 -24.05
N ASP A 750 17.92 -4.44 -23.14
CA ASP A 750 18.68 -5.57 -22.64
C ASP A 750 17.90 -6.37 -21.58
N ASN A 751 16.78 -5.83 -21.06
CA ASN A 751 16.06 -6.33 -19.90
C ASN A 751 14.56 -6.49 -20.13
N VAL A 752 14.14 -6.74 -21.37
CA VAL A 752 12.73 -6.89 -21.75
C VAL A 752 12.07 -8.02 -20.97
N ASN A 753 10.92 -7.75 -20.37
CA ASN A 753 10.05 -8.67 -19.68
C ASN A 753 8.67 -8.72 -20.38
N THR A 754 7.70 -9.47 -19.88
CA THR A 754 6.38 -9.60 -20.51
C THR A 754 5.63 -8.28 -20.56
N PHE A 755 5.67 -7.50 -19.49
CA PHE A 755 4.90 -6.26 -19.35
C PHE A 755 5.75 -5.02 -19.09
N ALA A 756 6.99 -5.20 -18.64
CA ALA A 756 7.90 -4.14 -18.23
C ALA A 756 9.33 -4.55 -18.58
N SER A 757 10.31 -3.70 -18.35
CA SER A 757 11.72 -4.14 -18.32
C SER A 757 12.08 -4.51 -16.89
N ASN A 758 12.85 -5.60 -16.68
CA ASN A 758 13.19 -6.10 -15.34
C ASN A 758 14.68 -6.38 -15.17
N VAL A 759 15.25 -5.90 -14.06
CA VAL A 759 16.54 -6.30 -13.51
C VAL A 759 16.29 -7.09 -12.23
N ALA A 760 16.57 -8.40 -12.24
CA ALA A 760 16.31 -9.26 -11.09
C ALA A 760 17.19 -8.90 -9.90
N VAL A 761 18.47 -8.60 -10.13
CA VAL A 761 19.44 -8.27 -9.09
C VAL A 761 20.35 -7.13 -9.53
N TYR A 762 20.30 -6.01 -8.80
CA TYR A 762 21.32 -4.98 -8.87
C TYR A 762 22.04 -4.86 -7.51
N LYS A 763 23.38 -4.77 -7.56
CA LYS A 763 24.23 -4.50 -6.38
C LYS A 763 25.25 -3.43 -6.71
N SER A 764 25.34 -2.41 -5.87
CA SER A 764 26.22 -1.25 -6.12
C SER A 764 27.72 -1.54 -5.97
N GLY A 765 28.11 -2.70 -5.44
CA GLY A 765 29.48 -3.04 -5.08
C GLY A 765 29.79 -2.83 -3.61
#